data_e6dea92223ceb1732d2bc3c9025778a3
#
_entry.id   e6dea92223ceb1732d2bc3c9025778a3
#
_cell.length_a   1.000
_cell.length_b   1.000
_cell.length_c   1.000
_cell.angle_alpha   90.00
_cell.angle_beta   90.00
_cell.angle_gamma   90.00
#
_symmetry.space_group_name_H-M   'P 1'
#
loop_
_entity.id
_entity.type
_entity.pdbx_description
1 polymer ?
#
loop_
_entity_poly.entity_id
_entity_poly.type
_entity_poly.pdbx_seq_one_letter_code
_entity_poly.pdbx_strand_id
1 'polypeptide(L)'
;MTDFTYAVDADGVATITWDVVAKSMNVMSLAGFAELSAHIDTALADPAVKGVILTSGKKDFAGGMDLNVIARMKEDGGAQGIFDGLMMMHGVLRKIERAGMDPKTLKGGKPIVAALPGTALGIGLELPLSCHRIIAADNPKAKIGLPEIMVGIFPGAGGTTRLVRKLGAMMAAPFLLEGKLSDPKAAKAAGIIDEVVAPDDLLSRAKDWVLAAKEADLVKPWDAKGYKMPGGSPYQPAGFMTFVGASAMVHGKTMGVYPAAKALLAAVYEGALVPFDTALKIEARQFTSVLMNPSSGAMIRSLFINKEALEKGANRPKVADQTVRKLGVIGAGMMGAGIAYVAANAGIEVVLIDAAQDAADRGRAYSEGLLDKGIQRRKVTPEKKAEVLARITATTDYAALAGCDLIVEAVFEDPKVKAEVTAKVEAAVGPDCIFATNTSTLPITALARASARPAQFIGIHFFSPVDKMMLVEIIRGKETGDVAVAKALDFVRQIRKTPIVVNDARFFYANRCIIPYINEGIRMVAEGVEPALIENAAKLVGMPLGPLQLVDETSIDLGVKIAKATKAAMGDAYPDGAVDEVIFWMADQGRLGKKANAGFYAYDAAGKREGLWSGLAAQYPVADTQPSLTEVQQRLLMAQVLEAVRALEDGVLTDIREGDVGAILGWGFAPWSGGPFSWLDIIGAPRAVEICEALTAAHGARFATPALLREMATTGAGFYGRAAAQAA
;
A
#
# COMPACT_ATOMS: atom_id res chain seq x y z
N MET A 1 7.05 29.92 -13.04
CA MET A 1 5.86 29.35 -13.71
C MET A 1 4.74 29.40 -12.70
N THR A 2 3.58 29.88 -13.10
CA THR A 2 2.39 29.97 -12.26
C THR A 2 1.66 28.63 -12.25
N ASP A 3 1.17 28.19 -11.07
CA ASP A 3 0.37 26.97 -10.92
C ASP A 3 -1.12 27.23 -11.13
N PHE A 4 -1.52 28.52 -11.12
CA PHE A 4 -2.90 28.95 -11.29
C PHE A 4 -3.04 30.04 -12.36
N THR A 5 -4.19 30.06 -13.03
CA THR A 5 -4.58 31.14 -13.90
C THR A 5 -5.87 31.79 -13.40
N TYR A 6 -6.07 33.09 -13.68
CA TYR A 6 -7.23 33.86 -13.24
C TYR A 6 -7.87 34.55 -14.43
N ALA A 7 -9.16 34.39 -14.60
CA ALA A 7 -9.92 35.08 -15.66
C ALA A 7 -11.33 35.45 -15.15
N VAL A 8 -11.86 36.59 -15.57
CA VAL A 8 -13.23 37.02 -15.25
C VAL A 8 -14.03 37.10 -16.55
N ASP A 9 -15.20 36.51 -16.55
CA ASP A 9 -16.08 36.51 -17.72
C ASP A 9 -16.99 37.73 -17.76
N ALA A 10 -17.77 37.86 -18.85
CA ALA A 10 -18.67 39.01 -19.08
C ALA A 10 -19.81 39.12 -18.03
N ASP A 11 -20.14 38.02 -17.34
CA ASP A 11 -21.16 38.02 -16.29
C ASP A 11 -20.59 38.36 -14.90
N GLY A 12 -19.27 38.60 -14.82
CA GLY A 12 -18.56 38.89 -13.58
C GLY A 12 -18.24 37.66 -12.74
N VAL A 13 -18.14 36.47 -13.35
CA VAL A 13 -17.71 35.25 -12.65
C VAL A 13 -16.22 35.04 -12.88
N ALA A 14 -15.46 35.04 -11.81
CA ALA A 14 -14.03 34.74 -11.85
C ALA A 14 -13.80 33.21 -11.87
N THR A 15 -12.91 32.77 -12.75
CA THR A 15 -12.47 31.36 -12.78
C THR A 15 -10.99 31.28 -12.41
N ILE A 16 -10.67 30.57 -11.35
CA ILE A 16 -9.32 30.20 -10.93
C ILE A 16 -9.08 28.77 -11.39
N THR A 17 -8.18 28.60 -12.36
CA THR A 17 -7.88 27.29 -12.93
C THR A 17 -6.52 26.81 -12.44
N TRP A 18 -6.51 25.66 -11.77
CA TRP A 18 -5.29 25.00 -11.31
C TRP A 18 -4.70 24.15 -12.41
N ASP A 19 -3.48 24.45 -12.85
CA ASP A 19 -2.79 23.75 -13.93
C ASP A 19 -1.26 23.78 -13.74
N VAL A 20 -0.74 22.84 -12.95
CA VAL A 20 0.71 22.71 -12.71
C VAL A 20 1.39 22.24 -13.98
N VAL A 21 2.15 23.11 -14.62
CA VAL A 21 2.92 22.80 -15.83
C VAL A 21 3.90 21.65 -15.57
N ALA A 22 4.07 20.76 -16.54
CA ALA A 22 4.95 19.59 -16.49
C ALA A 22 4.54 18.44 -15.55
N LYS A 23 3.37 18.50 -14.90
CA LYS A 23 2.82 17.36 -14.16
C LYS A 23 1.52 16.87 -14.81
N SER A 24 1.32 15.55 -14.85
CA SER A 24 0.09 14.94 -15.41
C SER A 24 -1.13 15.18 -14.52
N MET A 25 -0.92 15.43 -13.22
CA MET A 25 -1.93 15.74 -12.23
C MET A 25 -1.47 16.90 -11.36
N ASN A 26 -2.38 17.77 -10.95
CA ASN A 26 -2.06 18.87 -10.06
C ASN A 26 -1.63 18.34 -8.68
N VAL A 27 -0.59 18.94 -8.12
CA VAL A 27 -0.13 18.76 -6.74
C VAL A 27 0.11 20.12 -6.11
N MET A 28 -0.25 20.28 -4.85
CA MET A 28 -0.14 21.54 -4.14
C MET A 28 1.26 21.74 -3.55
N SER A 29 1.82 22.92 -3.78
CA SER A 29 3.03 23.41 -3.14
C SER A 29 2.72 24.57 -2.19
N LEU A 30 3.69 24.97 -1.34
CA LEU A 30 3.52 26.18 -0.50
C LEU A 30 3.41 27.45 -1.36
N ALA A 31 4.16 27.52 -2.47
CA ALA A 31 4.05 28.61 -3.43
C ALA A 31 2.67 28.65 -4.10
N GLY A 32 2.13 27.47 -4.45
CA GLY A 32 0.78 27.33 -4.99
C GLY A 32 -0.30 27.83 -4.02
N PHE A 33 -0.15 27.59 -2.72
CA PHE A 33 -1.05 28.15 -1.70
C PHE A 33 -0.98 29.68 -1.66
N ALA A 34 0.21 30.26 -1.75
CA ALA A 34 0.38 31.73 -1.78
C ALA A 34 -0.24 32.33 -3.04
N GLU A 35 -0.05 31.70 -4.20
CA GLU A 35 -0.63 32.12 -5.48
C GLU A 35 -2.16 32.04 -5.47
N LEU A 36 -2.73 30.90 -5.01
CA LEU A 36 -4.17 30.75 -4.81
C LEU A 36 -4.73 31.85 -3.89
N SER A 37 -4.06 32.10 -2.78
CA SER A 37 -4.46 33.16 -1.83
C SER A 37 -4.50 34.54 -2.51
N ALA A 38 -3.51 34.86 -3.33
CA ALA A 38 -3.46 36.14 -4.06
C ALA A 38 -4.60 36.28 -5.09
N HIS A 39 -4.92 35.19 -5.81
CA HIS A 39 -6.06 35.22 -6.75
C HIS A 39 -7.40 35.35 -6.03
N ILE A 40 -7.57 34.71 -4.88
CA ILE A 40 -8.76 34.89 -4.03
C ILE A 40 -8.85 36.34 -3.55
N ASP A 41 -7.76 36.95 -3.07
CA ASP A 41 -7.74 38.34 -2.64
C ASP A 41 -8.12 39.29 -3.80
N THR A 42 -7.60 39.06 -5.00
CA THR A 42 -7.95 39.80 -6.22
C THR A 42 -9.45 39.69 -6.51
N ALA A 43 -10.01 38.49 -6.50
CA ALA A 43 -11.43 38.27 -6.76
C ALA A 43 -12.34 38.90 -5.70
N LEU A 44 -11.94 38.88 -4.44
CA LEU A 44 -12.72 39.46 -3.34
C LEU A 44 -12.69 41.00 -3.37
N ALA A 45 -11.57 41.59 -3.76
CA ALA A 45 -11.39 43.03 -3.82
C ALA A 45 -12.08 43.69 -5.02
N ASP A 46 -12.28 42.97 -6.13
CA ASP A 46 -12.88 43.53 -7.35
C ASP A 46 -14.42 43.58 -7.23
N PRO A 47 -15.05 44.79 -7.20
CA PRO A 47 -16.51 44.89 -7.10
C PRO A 47 -17.26 44.35 -8.32
N ALA A 48 -16.61 44.20 -9.49
CA ALA A 48 -17.20 43.62 -10.68
C ALA A 48 -17.33 42.08 -10.57
N VAL A 49 -16.53 41.42 -9.70
CA VAL A 49 -16.59 39.99 -9.49
C VAL A 49 -17.73 39.62 -8.55
N LYS A 50 -18.68 38.87 -9.07
CA LYS A 50 -19.86 38.38 -8.33
C LYS A 50 -19.58 37.07 -7.54
N GLY A 51 -18.62 36.29 -7.97
CA GLY A 51 -18.19 35.06 -7.31
C GLY A 51 -17.12 34.30 -8.08
N VAL A 52 -16.67 33.14 -7.56
CA VAL A 52 -15.49 32.44 -8.02
C VAL A 52 -15.82 30.95 -8.31
N ILE A 53 -15.32 30.48 -9.44
CA ILE A 53 -15.22 29.04 -9.76
C ILE A 53 -13.76 28.63 -9.59
N LEU A 54 -13.52 27.62 -8.77
CA LEU A 54 -12.23 26.96 -8.63
C LEU A 54 -12.26 25.62 -9.37
N THR A 55 -11.43 25.43 -10.39
CA THR A 55 -11.40 24.24 -11.23
C THR A 55 -9.99 23.82 -11.60
N SER A 56 -9.85 22.81 -12.47
CA SER A 56 -8.58 22.32 -13.00
C SER A 56 -8.54 22.39 -14.52
N GLY A 57 -7.37 22.72 -15.07
CA GLY A 57 -7.08 22.63 -16.50
C GLY A 57 -6.78 21.19 -16.98
N LYS A 58 -6.80 20.21 -16.09
CA LYS A 58 -6.50 18.80 -16.36
C LYS A 58 -7.76 17.92 -16.25
N LYS A 59 -7.62 16.63 -16.67
CA LYS A 59 -8.69 15.62 -16.51
C LYS A 59 -9.09 15.38 -15.06
N ASP A 60 -8.13 15.49 -14.15
CA ASP A 60 -8.30 15.31 -12.72
C ASP A 60 -8.17 16.66 -12.00
N PHE A 61 -8.77 16.78 -10.84
CA PHE A 61 -8.67 18.02 -10.07
C PHE A 61 -7.31 18.12 -9.40
N ALA A 62 -6.96 17.18 -8.50
CA ALA A 62 -5.64 17.15 -7.88
C ALA A 62 -5.33 15.78 -7.23
N GLY A 63 -4.03 15.44 -7.20
CA GLY A 63 -3.50 14.21 -6.58
C GLY A 63 -3.09 14.36 -5.11
N GLY A 64 -3.13 15.58 -4.56
CA GLY A 64 -2.74 15.82 -3.16
C GLY A 64 -1.64 16.88 -3.02
N MET A 65 -1.00 16.89 -1.85
CA MET A 65 0.16 17.72 -1.54
C MET A 65 1.43 17.11 -2.15
N ASP A 66 2.37 17.96 -2.56
CA ASP A 66 3.72 17.49 -2.85
C ASP A 66 4.41 17.06 -1.54
N LEU A 67 4.61 15.75 -1.37
CA LEU A 67 5.16 15.19 -0.13
C LEU A 67 6.61 15.61 0.13
N ASN A 68 7.35 16.06 -0.89
CA ASN A 68 8.67 16.66 -0.70
C ASN A 68 8.59 18.02 0.05
N VAL A 69 7.48 18.74 -0.10
CA VAL A 69 7.22 19.98 0.66
C VAL A 69 7.08 19.65 2.16
N ILE A 70 6.35 18.58 2.49
CA ILE A 70 6.15 18.14 3.88
C ILE A 70 7.50 17.77 4.53
N ALA A 71 8.36 17.06 3.80
CA ALA A 71 9.70 16.72 4.27
C ALA A 71 10.54 17.97 4.55
N ARG A 72 10.55 18.95 3.63
CA ARG A 72 11.27 20.22 3.79
C ARG A 72 10.80 21.05 4.98
N MET A 73 9.48 21.14 5.19
CA MET A 73 8.94 21.86 6.36
C MET A 73 9.54 21.35 7.68
N LYS A 74 9.79 20.05 7.78
CA LYS A 74 10.45 19.44 8.94
C LYS A 74 11.93 19.81 9.03
N GLU A 75 12.64 19.81 7.90
CA GLU A 75 14.08 20.11 7.84
C GLU A 75 14.35 21.60 8.14
N ASP A 76 13.55 22.51 7.58
CA ASP A 76 13.77 23.96 7.64
C ASP A 76 13.37 24.57 8.99
N GLY A 77 12.37 24.04 9.69
CA GLY A 77 11.81 24.69 10.88
C GLY A 77 11.40 23.76 12.03
N GLY A 78 11.64 22.46 11.90
CA GLY A 78 11.24 21.50 12.90
C GLY A 78 9.73 21.52 13.19
N ALA A 79 9.33 21.29 14.44
CA ALA A 79 7.92 21.26 14.85
C ALA A 79 7.21 22.60 14.63
N GLN A 80 7.91 23.72 14.92
CA GLN A 80 7.33 25.07 14.76
C GLN A 80 7.09 25.39 13.28
N GLY A 81 8.06 25.10 12.39
CA GLY A 81 7.91 25.33 10.94
C GLY A 81 6.75 24.54 10.34
N ILE A 82 6.57 23.27 10.78
CA ILE A 82 5.42 22.45 10.37
C ILE A 82 4.11 23.10 10.84
N PHE A 83 4.02 23.47 12.10
CA PHE A 83 2.81 24.07 12.68
C PHE A 83 2.45 25.37 11.98
N ASP A 84 3.42 26.28 11.78
CA ASP A 84 3.20 27.57 11.12
C ASP A 84 2.76 27.41 9.65
N GLY A 85 3.38 26.47 8.93
CA GLY A 85 2.97 26.12 7.58
C GLY A 85 1.53 25.62 7.51
N LEU A 86 1.11 24.75 8.43
CA LEU A 86 -0.27 24.27 8.53
C LEU A 86 -1.23 25.42 8.85
N MET A 87 -0.88 26.28 9.80
CA MET A 87 -1.71 27.43 10.14
C MET A 87 -1.85 28.44 8.99
N MET A 88 -0.80 28.60 8.18
CA MET A 88 -0.89 29.39 6.92
C MET A 88 -1.90 28.77 5.95
N MET A 89 -1.81 27.43 5.70
CA MET A 89 -2.77 26.73 4.86
C MET A 89 -4.20 26.85 5.40
N HIS A 90 -4.40 26.65 6.70
CA HIS A 90 -5.71 26.87 7.35
C HIS A 90 -6.23 28.29 7.14
N GLY A 91 -5.35 29.30 7.22
CA GLY A 91 -5.69 30.69 6.98
C GLY A 91 -6.23 30.93 5.56
N VAL A 92 -5.57 30.36 4.54
CA VAL A 92 -6.03 30.44 3.13
C VAL A 92 -7.38 29.76 2.94
N LEU A 93 -7.56 28.56 3.47
CA LEU A 93 -8.82 27.84 3.37
C LEU A 93 -9.96 28.51 4.14
N ARG A 94 -9.66 29.12 5.30
CA ARG A 94 -10.66 29.93 6.02
C ARG A 94 -11.01 31.23 5.30
N LYS A 95 -10.07 31.84 4.56
CA LYS A 95 -10.35 32.98 3.66
C LYS A 95 -11.37 32.58 2.58
N ILE A 96 -11.20 31.41 1.96
CA ILE A 96 -12.14 30.84 0.96
C ILE A 96 -13.51 30.62 1.59
N GLU A 97 -13.58 30.01 2.78
CA GLU A 97 -14.85 29.77 3.49
C GLU A 97 -15.62 31.02 3.84
N ARG A 98 -14.90 32.06 4.26
CA ARG A 98 -15.51 33.35 4.63
C ARG A 98 -15.73 34.28 3.44
N ALA A 99 -14.94 34.11 2.39
CA ALA A 99 -15.10 34.78 1.10
C ALA A 99 -15.42 36.29 1.18
N GLY A 100 -14.79 36.99 2.14
CA GLY A 100 -15.01 38.44 2.37
C GLY A 100 -16.21 38.76 3.26
N MET A 101 -16.93 37.79 3.80
CA MET A 101 -18.02 38.04 4.75
C MET A 101 -17.56 38.83 5.98
N ASP A 102 -18.38 39.75 6.44
CA ASP A 102 -18.22 40.36 7.75
C ASP A 102 -18.35 39.29 8.87
N PRO A 103 -17.37 39.14 9.77
CA PRO A 103 -17.33 38.04 10.73
C PRO A 103 -18.42 38.13 11.82
N LYS A 104 -19.07 39.30 12.00
CA LYS A 104 -20.13 39.48 13.00
C LYS A 104 -21.51 39.22 12.43
N THR A 105 -21.73 39.71 11.19
CA THR A 105 -23.03 39.59 10.52
C THR A 105 -23.17 38.41 9.61
N LEU A 106 -22.05 37.80 9.19
CA LEU A 106 -21.93 36.72 8.21
C LEU A 106 -22.56 37.08 6.85
N LYS A 107 -22.44 38.39 6.46
CA LYS A 107 -22.97 38.96 5.23
C LYS A 107 -21.89 39.56 4.37
N GLY A 108 -22.23 39.85 3.09
CA GLY A 108 -21.38 40.54 2.15
C GLY A 108 -20.28 39.69 1.52
N GLY A 109 -20.32 38.38 1.69
CA GLY A 109 -19.37 37.44 1.05
C GLY A 109 -19.69 37.20 -0.43
N LYS A 110 -18.71 36.64 -1.17
CA LYS A 110 -18.88 36.20 -2.56
C LYS A 110 -18.96 34.69 -2.65
N PRO A 111 -19.85 34.09 -3.46
CA PRO A 111 -19.94 32.63 -3.63
C PRO A 111 -18.65 32.09 -4.24
N ILE A 112 -18.13 30.98 -3.68
CA ILE A 112 -16.99 30.24 -4.21
C ILE A 112 -17.42 28.80 -4.37
N VAL A 113 -17.36 28.26 -5.60
CA VAL A 113 -17.70 26.87 -5.94
C VAL A 113 -16.48 26.11 -6.44
N ALA A 114 -16.31 24.88 -5.99
CA ALA A 114 -15.34 23.95 -6.57
C ALA A 114 -16.01 23.10 -7.65
N ALA A 115 -15.45 23.13 -8.86
CA ALA A 115 -15.85 22.34 -10.02
C ALA A 115 -14.80 21.27 -10.29
N LEU A 116 -15.13 20.00 -9.99
CA LEU A 116 -14.18 18.88 -10.02
C LEU A 116 -14.34 18.08 -11.32
N PRO A 117 -13.42 18.16 -12.29
CA PRO A 117 -13.51 17.39 -13.54
C PRO A 117 -13.22 15.88 -13.34
N GLY A 118 -12.50 15.53 -12.28
CA GLY A 118 -12.07 14.14 -12.03
C GLY A 118 -11.60 13.94 -10.60
N THR A 119 -10.53 13.15 -10.46
CA THR A 119 -9.94 12.74 -9.16
C THR A 119 -9.55 13.92 -8.29
N ALA A 120 -9.93 13.87 -7.01
CA ALA A 120 -9.66 14.88 -5.99
C ALA A 120 -9.23 14.20 -4.68
N LEU A 121 -7.93 14.18 -4.40
CA LEU A 121 -7.34 13.47 -3.26
C LEU A 121 -6.60 14.42 -2.32
N GLY A 122 -6.66 14.12 -1.03
CA GLY A 122 -5.95 14.89 -0.01
C GLY A 122 -6.32 16.37 -0.07
N ILE A 123 -5.32 17.25 -0.19
CA ILE A 123 -5.58 18.69 -0.33
C ILE A 123 -6.50 19.01 -1.53
N GLY A 124 -6.54 18.16 -2.56
CA GLY A 124 -7.48 18.26 -3.67
C GLY A 124 -8.94 18.05 -3.25
N LEU A 125 -9.21 17.51 -2.06
CA LEU A 125 -10.54 17.49 -1.45
C LEU A 125 -10.66 18.48 -0.28
N GLU A 126 -9.60 18.69 0.52
CA GLU A 126 -9.62 19.65 1.64
C GLU A 126 -9.91 21.07 1.17
N LEU A 127 -9.35 21.48 0.01
CA LEU A 127 -9.60 22.75 -0.62
C LEU A 127 -11.07 22.88 -1.09
N PRO A 128 -11.65 21.95 -1.87
CA PRO A 128 -13.09 21.96 -2.16
C PRO A 128 -14.01 21.97 -0.93
N LEU A 129 -13.64 21.27 0.15
CA LEU A 129 -14.41 21.29 1.40
C LEU A 129 -14.48 22.71 2.02
N SER A 130 -13.54 23.59 1.72
CA SER A 130 -13.60 25.01 2.11
C SER A 130 -14.48 25.87 1.20
N CYS A 131 -14.78 25.44 -0.03
CA CYS A 131 -15.70 26.15 -0.92
C CYS A 131 -17.15 25.99 -0.46
N HIS A 132 -18.02 26.93 -0.84
CA HIS A 132 -19.43 26.90 -0.42
C HIS A 132 -20.21 25.74 -1.04
N ARG A 133 -19.84 25.32 -2.27
CA ARG A 133 -20.44 24.18 -2.96
C ARG A 133 -19.36 23.37 -3.70
N ILE A 134 -19.59 22.08 -3.81
CA ILE A 134 -18.73 21.14 -4.54
C ILE A 134 -19.56 20.45 -5.62
N ILE A 135 -19.24 20.70 -6.88
CA ILE A 135 -19.88 20.07 -8.05
C ILE A 135 -18.84 19.20 -8.74
N ALA A 136 -19.14 17.93 -8.99
CA ALA A 136 -18.23 17.02 -9.67
C ALA A 136 -18.82 16.51 -10.99
N ALA A 137 -17.96 16.28 -11.97
CA ALA A 137 -18.31 15.58 -13.21
C ALA A 137 -18.65 14.10 -12.91
N ASP A 138 -19.63 13.56 -13.63
CA ASP A 138 -20.01 12.11 -13.57
C ASP A 138 -18.94 11.27 -14.28
N ASN A 139 -17.85 11.05 -13.58
CA ASN A 139 -16.73 10.23 -14.02
C ASN A 139 -16.54 9.05 -13.06
N PRO A 140 -17.00 7.82 -13.41
CA PRO A 140 -16.92 6.66 -12.52
C PRO A 140 -15.49 6.20 -12.25
N LYS A 141 -14.48 6.68 -13.01
CA LYS A 141 -13.06 6.39 -12.78
C LYS A 141 -12.42 7.36 -11.79
N ALA A 142 -13.03 8.51 -11.56
CA ALA A 142 -12.53 9.50 -10.62
C ALA A 142 -12.54 8.95 -9.18
N LYS A 143 -11.58 9.39 -8.38
CA LYS A 143 -11.44 9.07 -6.97
C LYS A 143 -11.52 10.33 -6.13
N ILE A 144 -12.43 10.34 -5.18
CA ILE A 144 -12.63 11.46 -4.23
C ILE A 144 -12.41 10.91 -2.82
N GLY A 145 -11.50 11.50 -2.05
CA GLY A 145 -11.21 11.06 -0.69
C GLY A 145 -9.96 11.65 -0.07
N LEU A 146 -9.69 11.21 1.17
CA LEU A 146 -8.60 11.65 2.03
C LEU A 146 -7.74 10.43 2.41
N PRO A 147 -6.80 9.97 1.54
CA PRO A 147 -6.07 8.72 1.72
C PRO A 147 -4.82 8.85 2.61
N GLU A 148 -4.58 9.97 3.26
CA GLU A 148 -3.36 10.30 4.00
C GLU A 148 -2.99 9.26 5.07
N ILE A 149 -3.99 8.62 5.67
CA ILE A 149 -3.76 7.60 6.71
C ILE A 149 -2.98 6.38 6.17
N MET A 150 -3.12 6.10 4.88
CA MET A 150 -2.44 4.99 4.21
C MET A 150 -0.92 5.17 4.12
N VAL A 151 -0.45 6.41 4.25
CA VAL A 151 0.97 6.75 4.22
C VAL A 151 1.50 7.27 5.56
N GLY A 152 0.77 7.02 6.65
CA GLY A 152 1.20 7.29 8.03
C GLY A 152 1.02 8.73 8.49
N ILE A 153 0.16 9.52 7.83
CA ILE A 153 -0.30 10.83 8.25
C ILE A 153 -1.83 10.88 8.21
N PHE A 154 -2.45 12.01 8.46
CA PHE A 154 -3.90 12.22 8.31
C PHE A 154 -4.16 13.59 7.68
N PRO A 155 -5.37 13.92 7.21
CA PRO A 155 -5.64 15.21 6.59
C PRO A 155 -5.34 16.36 7.55
N GLY A 156 -4.38 17.21 7.20
CA GLY A 156 -3.84 18.25 8.09
C GLY A 156 -4.12 19.69 7.68
N ALA A 157 -4.67 19.91 6.47
CA ALA A 157 -5.04 21.25 6.01
C ALA A 157 -6.51 21.61 6.34
N GLY A 158 -7.07 20.99 7.37
CA GLY A 158 -8.43 21.24 7.82
C GLY A 158 -9.47 20.25 7.32
N GLY A 159 -9.06 19.23 6.58
CA GLY A 159 -9.95 18.19 6.06
C GLY A 159 -10.55 17.31 7.14
N THR A 160 -9.77 16.96 8.17
CA THR A 160 -10.25 16.23 9.34
C THR A 160 -11.38 17.00 10.02
N THR A 161 -11.14 18.23 10.37
CA THR A 161 -12.12 19.11 11.05
C THR A 161 -13.35 19.35 10.19
N ARG A 162 -13.19 19.69 8.90
CA ARG A 162 -14.30 19.96 7.98
C ARG A 162 -15.17 18.74 7.75
N LEU A 163 -14.55 17.58 7.50
CA LEU A 163 -15.33 16.37 7.22
C LEU A 163 -16.12 15.91 8.43
N VAL A 164 -15.50 15.95 9.63
CA VAL A 164 -16.20 15.63 10.88
C VAL A 164 -17.33 16.61 11.18
N ARG A 165 -17.11 17.92 10.94
CA ARG A 165 -18.16 18.92 11.10
C ARG A 165 -19.30 18.77 10.07
N LYS A 166 -18.98 18.32 8.85
CA LYS A 166 -20.00 18.11 7.79
C LYS A 166 -20.80 16.84 8.00
N LEU A 167 -20.16 15.72 8.37
CA LEU A 167 -20.76 14.38 8.37
C LEU A 167 -21.01 13.80 9.77
N GLY A 168 -20.32 14.31 10.79
CA GLY A 168 -20.19 13.67 12.10
C GLY A 168 -19.05 12.64 12.15
N ALA A 169 -18.58 12.33 13.36
CA ALA A 169 -17.40 11.49 13.56
C ALA A 169 -17.56 10.07 13.00
N MET A 170 -18.68 9.42 13.21
CA MET A 170 -18.93 8.05 12.75
C MET A 170 -18.97 7.95 11.22
N MET A 171 -19.65 8.87 10.53
CA MET A 171 -19.75 8.85 9.07
C MET A 171 -18.44 9.28 8.39
N ALA A 172 -17.63 10.12 9.04
CA ALA A 172 -16.32 10.52 8.56
C ALA A 172 -15.25 9.43 8.76
N ALA A 173 -15.40 8.53 9.74
CA ALA A 173 -14.41 7.55 10.13
C ALA A 173 -13.87 6.67 8.98
N PRO A 174 -14.67 6.10 8.07
CA PRO A 174 -14.14 5.31 6.96
C PRO A 174 -13.22 6.11 6.02
N PHE A 175 -13.51 7.39 5.83
CA PHE A 175 -12.71 8.27 4.96
C PHE A 175 -11.41 8.72 5.63
N LEU A 176 -11.44 8.95 6.95
CA LEU A 176 -10.31 9.45 7.70
C LEU A 176 -9.40 8.34 8.24
N LEU A 177 -9.98 7.23 8.78
CA LEU A 177 -9.24 6.14 9.42
C LEU A 177 -8.85 5.00 8.47
N GLU A 178 -9.55 4.85 7.34
CA GLU A 178 -9.30 3.79 6.36
C GLU A 178 -8.89 4.36 4.99
N GLY A 179 -8.88 5.69 4.82
CA GLY A 179 -8.55 6.34 3.56
C GLY A 179 -9.48 5.94 2.40
N LYS A 180 -10.75 5.65 2.71
CA LYS A 180 -11.73 5.19 1.71
C LYS A 180 -11.88 6.20 0.58
N LEU A 181 -11.73 5.73 -0.65
CA LEU A 181 -11.97 6.48 -1.86
C LEU A 181 -13.34 6.17 -2.44
N SER A 182 -14.01 7.18 -2.97
CA SER A 182 -15.34 7.07 -3.59
C SER A 182 -15.32 7.61 -5.01
N ASP A 183 -16.17 7.07 -5.89
CA ASP A 183 -16.53 7.75 -7.13
C ASP A 183 -17.44 8.95 -6.83
N PRO A 184 -17.69 9.84 -7.80
CA PRO A 184 -18.50 11.03 -7.56
C PRO A 184 -19.91 10.73 -7.03
N LYS A 185 -20.60 9.72 -7.54
CA LYS A 185 -21.95 9.35 -7.08
C LYS A 185 -21.95 8.84 -5.64
N ALA A 186 -20.98 8.00 -5.30
CA ALA A 186 -20.81 7.50 -3.95
C ALA A 186 -20.39 8.62 -2.97
N ALA A 187 -19.53 9.55 -3.41
CA ALA A 187 -19.15 10.72 -2.61
C ALA A 187 -20.32 11.66 -2.35
N LYS A 188 -21.22 11.86 -3.34
CA LYS A 188 -22.46 12.61 -3.16
C LYS A 188 -23.40 11.88 -2.19
N ALA A 189 -23.59 10.58 -2.36
CA ALA A 189 -24.44 9.79 -1.47
C ALA A 189 -23.93 9.80 -0.01
N ALA A 190 -22.62 9.89 0.20
CA ALA A 190 -22.00 10.05 1.51
C ALA A 190 -22.06 11.48 2.06
N GLY A 191 -22.53 12.46 1.29
CA GLY A 191 -22.60 13.86 1.68
C GLY A 191 -21.26 14.61 1.64
N ILE A 192 -20.21 14.05 1.01
CA ILE A 192 -18.91 14.68 0.87
C ILE A 192 -18.98 15.83 -0.15
N ILE A 193 -19.59 15.55 -1.31
CA ILE A 193 -19.83 16.54 -2.36
C ILE A 193 -21.33 16.81 -2.52
N ASP A 194 -21.68 17.93 -3.14
CA ASP A 194 -23.06 18.41 -3.13
C ASP A 194 -23.83 18.03 -4.41
N GLU A 195 -23.13 17.95 -5.57
CA GLU A 195 -23.78 17.71 -6.85
C GLU A 195 -22.90 16.91 -7.81
N VAL A 196 -23.52 16.09 -8.67
CA VAL A 196 -22.86 15.38 -9.77
C VAL A 196 -23.61 15.72 -11.05
N VAL A 197 -22.89 16.13 -12.09
CA VAL A 197 -23.41 16.56 -13.38
C VAL A 197 -22.67 15.90 -14.54
N ALA A 198 -23.23 15.97 -15.75
CA ALA A 198 -22.50 15.52 -16.94
C ALA A 198 -21.16 16.31 -17.09
N PRO A 199 -20.08 15.69 -17.57
CA PRO A 199 -18.78 16.37 -17.67
C PRO A 199 -18.83 17.70 -18.43
N ASP A 200 -19.59 17.77 -19.52
CA ASP A 200 -19.71 18.94 -20.36
C ASP A 200 -20.51 20.09 -19.70
N ASP A 201 -21.34 19.77 -18.71
CA ASP A 201 -22.17 20.73 -17.98
C ASP A 201 -21.48 21.29 -16.72
N LEU A 202 -20.28 20.82 -16.38
CA LEU A 202 -19.62 21.10 -15.11
C LEU A 202 -19.45 22.62 -14.85
N LEU A 203 -18.83 23.32 -15.79
CA LEU A 203 -18.52 24.74 -15.62
C LEU A 203 -19.76 25.62 -15.77
N SER A 204 -20.69 25.31 -16.69
CA SER A 204 -21.96 26.03 -16.83
C SER A 204 -22.79 25.91 -15.55
N ARG A 205 -22.88 24.71 -14.99
CA ARG A 205 -23.62 24.48 -13.74
C ARG A 205 -22.98 25.18 -12.54
N ALA A 206 -21.65 25.21 -12.49
CA ALA A 206 -20.93 25.95 -11.45
C ALA A 206 -21.22 27.47 -11.55
N LYS A 207 -21.19 28.01 -12.77
CA LYS A 207 -21.54 29.40 -13.03
C LYS A 207 -22.99 29.77 -12.66
N ASP A 208 -23.92 28.91 -13.06
CA ASP A 208 -25.36 29.13 -12.72
C ASP A 208 -25.54 29.16 -11.20
N TRP A 209 -24.86 28.27 -10.47
CA TRP A 209 -24.93 28.29 -9.01
C TRP A 209 -24.34 29.57 -8.43
N VAL A 210 -23.17 30.01 -8.91
CA VAL A 210 -22.53 31.27 -8.46
C VAL A 210 -23.48 32.46 -8.63
N LEU A 211 -24.15 32.56 -9.78
CA LEU A 211 -25.04 33.69 -10.09
C LEU A 211 -26.38 33.62 -9.32
N ALA A 212 -26.80 32.42 -8.89
CA ALA A 212 -28.05 32.21 -8.16
C ALA A 212 -27.88 32.17 -6.63
N ALA A 213 -26.63 32.08 -6.13
CA ALA A 213 -26.33 31.89 -4.71
C ALA A 213 -26.83 33.07 -3.86
N LYS A 214 -27.38 32.74 -2.69
CA LYS A 214 -27.88 33.70 -1.70
C LYS A 214 -26.92 33.78 -0.51
N GLU A 215 -26.97 34.82 0.28
CA GLU A 215 -26.15 34.99 1.49
C GLU A 215 -26.19 33.75 2.42
N ALA A 216 -27.35 33.10 2.56
CA ALA A 216 -27.48 31.93 3.38
C ALA A 216 -26.68 30.70 2.86
N ASP A 217 -26.43 30.63 1.54
CA ASP A 217 -25.68 29.53 0.91
C ASP A 217 -24.16 29.68 1.14
N LEU A 218 -23.71 30.86 1.58
CA LEU A 218 -22.29 31.16 1.80
C LEU A 218 -21.85 30.87 3.23
N VAL A 219 -22.78 30.74 4.17
CA VAL A 219 -22.45 30.50 5.58
C VAL A 219 -22.22 29.00 5.79
N LYS A 220 -20.99 28.64 6.15
CA LYS A 220 -20.69 27.24 6.50
C LYS A 220 -21.47 26.80 7.74
N PRO A 221 -21.96 25.57 7.81
CA PRO A 221 -22.79 25.12 8.94
C PRO A 221 -22.13 25.38 10.31
N TRP A 222 -20.82 25.19 10.43
CA TRP A 222 -20.07 25.38 11.66
C TRP A 222 -19.81 26.85 12.06
N ASP A 223 -20.06 27.79 11.16
CA ASP A 223 -20.03 29.23 11.44
C ASP A 223 -21.43 29.78 11.77
N ALA A 224 -22.47 29.01 11.45
CA ALA A 224 -23.84 29.40 11.73
C ALA A 224 -24.17 29.35 13.24
N LYS A 225 -24.93 30.33 13.70
CA LYS A 225 -25.42 30.36 15.10
C LYS A 225 -26.28 29.12 15.42
N GLY A 226 -25.94 28.43 16.50
CA GLY A 226 -26.69 27.23 16.94
C GLY A 226 -26.32 25.96 16.20
N TYR A 227 -25.20 25.94 15.47
CA TYR A 227 -24.70 24.72 14.83
C TYR A 227 -24.59 23.56 15.82
N LYS A 228 -25.05 22.40 15.38
CA LYS A 228 -24.93 21.13 16.10
C LYS A 228 -24.22 20.14 15.19
N MET A 229 -23.13 19.53 15.70
CA MET A 229 -22.40 18.54 14.94
C MET A 229 -23.28 17.31 14.66
N PRO A 230 -23.36 16.81 13.40
CA PRO A 230 -24.08 15.58 13.10
C PRO A 230 -23.58 14.42 13.96
N GLY A 231 -24.47 13.58 14.48
CA GLY A 231 -24.14 12.49 15.39
C GLY A 231 -23.74 12.91 16.82
N GLY A 232 -23.73 14.21 17.13
CA GLY A 232 -23.43 14.75 18.46
C GLY A 232 -21.97 14.85 18.83
N SER A 233 -21.65 15.70 19.81
CA SER A 233 -20.32 15.83 20.41
C SER A 233 -20.10 14.79 21.53
N PRO A 234 -18.85 14.60 22.03
CA PRO A 234 -18.52 13.57 23.02
C PRO A 234 -19.39 13.53 24.27
N TYR A 235 -19.84 14.67 24.76
CA TYR A 235 -20.68 14.76 25.96
C TYR A 235 -22.19 14.84 25.68
N GLN A 236 -22.59 14.70 24.43
CA GLN A 236 -24.02 14.63 24.07
C GLN A 236 -24.44 13.16 23.94
N PRO A 237 -25.68 12.79 24.34
CA PRO A 237 -26.14 11.40 24.30
C PRO A 237 -25.94 10.72 22.94
N ALA A 238 -26.18 11.44 21.84
CA ALA A 238 -26.02 10.92 20.49
C ALA A 238 -24.56 10.61 20.11
N GLY A 239 -23.59 11.40 20.60
CA GLY A 239 -22.15 11.21 20.31
C GLY A 239 -21.43 10.31 21.30
N PHE A 240 -21.92 10.22 22.53
CA PHE A 240 -21.23 9.55 23.63
C PHE A 240 -20.73 8.14 23.27
N MET A 241 -21.63 7.28 22.80
CA MET A 241 -21.25 5.89 22.45
C MET A 241 -20.22 5.81 21.31
N THR A 242 -20.28 6.73 20.35
CA THR A 242 -19.29 6.82 19.27
C THR A 242 -17.90 7.08 19.83
N PHE A 243 -17.76 8.05 20.70
CA PHE A 243 -16.46 8.45 21.22
C PHE A 243 -15.92 7.51 22.31
N VAL A 244 -16.79 6.91 23.14
CA VAL A 244 -16.38 5.90 24.13
C VAL A 244 -15.78 4.66 23.43
N GLY A 245 -16.40 4.17 22.37
CA GLY A 245 -15.93 2.99 21.64
C GLY A 245 -14.77 3.26 20.68
N ALA A 246 -14.55 4.51 20.27
CA ALA A 246 -13.60 4.85 19.20
C ALA A 246 -12.16 4.43 19.52
N SER A 247 -11.69 4.63 20.76
CA SER A 247 -10.33 4.27 21.17
C SER A 247 -10.07 2.76 21.09
N ALA A 248 -11.03 1.95 21.55
CA ALA A 248 -10.94 0.49 21.44
C ALA A 248 -10.99 0.00 20.00
N MET A 249 -11.86 0.60 19.17
CA MET A 249 -11.93 0.29 17.73
C MET A 249 -10.62 0.61 17.01
N VAL A 250 -10.05 1.79 17.22
CA VAL A 250 -8.78 2.20 16.61
C VAL A 250 -7.65 1.30 17.07
N HIS A 251 -7.59 1.02 18.38
CA HIS A 251 -6.58 0.11 18.94
C HIS A 251 -6.71 -1.29 18.35
N GLY A 252 -7.91 -1.84 18.28
CA GLY A 252 -8.15 -3.18 17.72
C GLY A 252 -7.73 -3.32 16.24
N LYS A 253 -7.83 -2.24 15.45
CA LYS A 253 -7.40 -2.23 14.04
C LYS A 253 -5.91 -1.94 13.86
N THR A 254 -5.28 -1.21 14.78
CA THR A 254 -3.91 -0.69 14.60
C THR A 254 -2.91 -1.28 15.57
N MET A 255 -3.37 -2.09 16.54
CA MET A 255 -2.58 -2.57 17.69
C MET A 255 -1.83 -1.45 18.43
N GLY A 256 -2.26 -0.21 18.21
CA GLY A 256 -1.68 0.98 18.82
C GLY A 256 -0.31 1.40 18.27
N VAL A 257 0.20 0.79 17.19
CA VAL A 257 1.54 1.09 16.65
C VAL A 257 1.56 2.18 15.57
N TYR A 258 0.40 2.63 15.09
CA TYR A 258 0.31 3.70 14.09
C TYR A 258 0.07 5.07 14.74
N PRO A 259 1.07 5.97 14.77
CA PRO A 259 0.94 7.28 15.40
C PRO A 259 -0.18 8.13 14.81
N ALA A 260 -0.35 8.11 13.50
CA ALA A 260 -1.34 8.90 12.79
C ALA A 260 -2.78 8.58 13.21
N ALA A 261 -3.11 7.31 13.40
CA ALA A 261 -4.47 6.89 13.80
C ALA A 261 -4.83 7.39 15.21
N LYS A 262 -3.86 7.38 16.15
CA LYS A 262 -4.05 7.92 17.50
C LYS A 262 -4.20 9.43 17.49
N ALA A 263 -3.33 10.13 16.76
CA ALA A 263 -3.35 11.58 16.66
C ALA A 263 -4.62 12.07 15.96
N LEU A 264 -5.07 11.39 14.92
CA LEU A 264 -6.34 11.66 14.26
C LEU A 264 -7.51 11.52 15.22
N LEU A 265 -7.56 10.44 15.99
CA LEU A 265 -8.61 10.25 17.00
C LEU A 265 -8.62 11.37 18.04
N ALA A 266 -7.43 11.79 18.53
CA ALA A 266 -7.30 12.91 19.45
C ALA A 266 -7.79 14.22 18.80
N ALA A 267 -7.40 14.51 17.56
CA ALA A 267 -7.84 15.70 16.82
C ALA A 267 -9.37 15.74 16.67
N VAL A 268 -10.00 14.60 16.35
CA VAL A 268 -11.46 14.50 16.21
C VAL A 268 -12.16 14.68 17.55
N TYR A 269 -11.67 14.03 18.62
CA TYR A 269 -12.25 14.11 19.95
C TYR A 269 -12.15 15.53 20.52
N GLU A 270 -10.93 16.08 20.61
CA GLU A 270 -10.69 17.41 21.14
C GLU A 270 -11.36 18.50 20.28
N GLY A 271 -11.26 18.35 18.95
CA GLY A 271 -11.87 19.28 17.99
C GLY A 271 -13.38 19.33 18.06
N ALA A 272 -14.05 18.23 18.46
CA ALA A 272 -15.50 18.18 18.64
C ALA A 272 -16.00 18.98 19.87
N LEU A 273 -15.11 19.34 20.79
CA LEU A 273 -15.42 20.04 22.05
C LEU A 273 -15.24 21.56 21.99
N VAL A 274 -14.65 22.07 20.93
CA VAL A 274 -14.22 23.47 20.85
C VAL A 274 -14.76 24.16 19.60
N PRO A 275 -14.73 25.51 19.50
CA PRO A 275 -15.06 26.24 18.29
C PRO A 275 -14.19 25.82 17.11
N PHE A 276 -14.71 26.02 15.88
CA PHE A 276 -14.10 25.53 14.64
C PHE A 276 -12.64 25.99 14.45
N ASP A 277 -12.35 27.28 14.62
CA ASP A 277 -10.98 27.78 14.46
C ASP A 277 -9.99 27.23 15.52
N THR A 278 -10.48 26.87 16.70
CA THR A 278 -9.70 26.17 17.73
C THR A 278 -9.49 24.71 17.33
N ALA A 279 -10.49 24.06 16.75
CA ALA A 279 -10.36 22.69 16.23
C ALA A 279 -9.30 22.59 15.14
N LEU A 280 -9.20 23.58 14.23
CA LEU A 280 -8.13 23.64 13.23
C LEU A 280 -6.73 23.74 13.86
N LYS A 281 -6.57 24.50 14.97
CA LYS A 281 -5.29 24.56 15.70
C LYS A 281 -4.95 23.21 16.36
N ILE A 282 -5.94 22.51 16.90
CA ILE A 282 -5.77 21.17 17.44
C ILE A 282 -5.35 20.20 16.35
N GLU A 283 -6.02 20.22 15.20
CA GLU A 283 -5.65 19.41 14.02
C GLU A 283 -4.19 19.67 13.62
N ALA A 284 -3.78 20.94 13.47
CA ALA A 284 -2.40 21.31 13.14
C ALA A 284 -1.40 20.79 14.18
N ARG A 285 -1.68 20.91 15.49
CA ARG A 285 -0.83 20.40 16.56
C ARG A 285 -0.67 18.88 16.50
N GLN A 286 -1.77 18.17 16.36
CA GLN A 286 -1.75 16.70 16.26
C GLN A 286 -1.03 16.24 14.99
N PHE A 287 -1.24 16.90 13.85
CA PHE A 287 -0.54 16.60 12.60
C PHE A 287 0.97 16.86 12.74
N THR A 288 1.38 17.97 13.36
CA THR A 288 2.78 18.26 13.65
C THR A 288 3.44 17.14 14.47
N SER A 289 2.75 16.65 15.51
CA SER A 289 3.28 15.54 16.32
C SER A 289 3.49 14.26 15.51
N VAL A 290 2.61 14.00 14.54
CA VAL A 290 2.72 12.85 13.61
C VAL A 290 3.91 13.02 12.68
N LEU A 291 4.08 14.18 12.06
CA LEU A 291 5.22 14.43 11.14
C LEU A 291 6.57 14.41 11.87
N MET A 292 6.62 14.80 13.14
CA MET A 292 7.84 14.69 13.97
C MET A 292 8.15 13.25 14.36
N ASN A 293 7.20 12.33 14.27
CA ASN A 293 7.43 10.91 14.53
C ASN A 293 8.19 10.27 13.36
N PRO A 294 9.31 9.57 13.59
CA PRO A 294 10.09 8.94 12.50
C PRO A 294 9.30 7.91 11.69
N SER A 295 8.32 7.24 12.29
CA SER A 295 7.42 6.30 11.60
C SER A 295 6.72 6.95 10.40
N SER A 296 6.20 8.17 10.54
CA SER A 296 5.49 8.85 9.45
C SER A 296 6.41 9.14 8.27
N GLY A 297 7.63 9.62 8.52
CA GLY A 297 8.64 9.82 7.47
C GLY A 297 9.02 8.50 6.77
N ALA A 298 9.17 7.42 7.51
CA ALA A 298 9.47 6.10 6.99
C ALA A 298 8.31 5.56 6.12
N MET A 299 7.05 5.68 6.58
CA MET A 299 5.87 5.28 5.82
C MET A 299 5.72 6.09 4.52
N ILE A 300 5.85 7.42 4.57
CA ILE A 300 5.79 8.27 3.37
C ILE A 300 6.86 7.84 2.37
N ARG A 301 8.10 7.65 2.84
CA ARG A 301 9.22 7.25 1.99
C ARG A 301 8.95 5.92 1.30
N SER A 302 8.56 4.88 2.03
CA SER A 302 8.42 3.53 1.49
C SER A 302 7.11 3.30 0.77
N LEU A 303 5.97 3.70 1.36
CA LEU A 303 4.64 3.40 0.82
C LEU A 303 4.18 4.38 -0.27
N PHE A 304 4.87 5.51 -0.42
CA PHE A 304 4.56 6.47 -1.47
C PHE A 304 5.77 6.74 -2.36
N ILE A 305 6.83 7.39 -1.87
CA ILE A 305 7.95 7.87 -2.70
C ILE A 305 8.68 6.72 -3.39
N ASN A 306 9.16 5.74 -2.62
CA ASN A 306 9.90 4.61 -3.16
C ASN A 306 9.02 3.70 -4.01
N LYS A 307 7.82 3.39 -3.53
CA LYS A 307 6.86 2.59 -4.27
C LYS A 307 6.53 3.21 -5.63
N GLU A 308 6.23 4.51 -5.67
CA GLU A 308 5.94 5.23 -6.92
C GLU A 308 7.17 5.23 -7.86
N ALA A 309 8.37 5.43 -7.32
CA ALA A 309 9.60 5.38 -8.10
C ALA A 309 9.81 4.01 -8.76
N LEU A 310 9.61 2.91 -8.01
CA LEU A 310 9.71 1.54 -8.53
C LEU A 310 8.63 1.25 -9.57
N GLU A 311 7.38 1.65 -9.33
CA GLU A 311 6.28 1.53 -10.29
C GLU A 311 6.49 2.35 -11.56
N LYS A 312 7.23 3.45 -11.49
CA LYS A 312 7.67 4.24 -12.65
C LYS A 312 8.91 3.68 -13.35
N GLY A 313 9.52 2.64 -12.79
CA GLY A 313 10.66 1.94 -13.38
C GLY A 313 12.01 2.58 -13.05
N ALA A 314 12.23 3.02 -11.80
CA ALA A 314 13.50 3.60 -11.36
C ALA A 314 14.72 2.69 -11.66
N ASN A 315 14.53 1.36 -11.56
CA ASN A 315 15.60 0.38 -11.79
C ASN A 315 15.45 -0.33 -13.16
N ARG A 316 14.68 0.24 -14.09
CA ARG A 316 14.51 -0.31 -15.43
C ARG A 316 15.76 -0.07 -16.28
N PRO A 317 16.36 -1.11 -16.91
CA PRO A 317 17.44 -0.94 -17.86
C PRO A 317 17.07 0.01 -19.02
N LYS A 318 18.06 0.73 -19.53
CA LYS A 318 17.89 1.69 -20.64
C LYS A 318 17.84 0.94 -21.99
N VAL A 319 16.77 0.21 -22.22
CA VAL A 319 16.46 -0.47 -23.49
C VAL A 319 15.13 0.03 -24.03
N ALA A 320 14.85 -0.24 -25.31
CA ALA A 320 13.57 0.12 -25.93
C ALA A 320 12.37 -0.42 -25.14
N ASP A 321 11.17 0.13 -25.37
CA ASP A 321 9.92 -0.32 -24.78
C ASP A 321 9.69 -1.82 -25.02
N GLN A 322 9.37 -2.54 -23.97
CA GLN A 322 9.19 -4.00 -23.94
C GLN A 322 7.73 -4.37 -23.62
N THR A 323 6.78 -3.59 -24.08
CA THR A 323 5.34 -3.85 -23.88
C THR A 323 4.97 -5.28 -24.28
N VAL A 324 4.26 -5.98 -23.39
CA VAL A 324 3.74 -7.32 -23.60
C VAL A 324 2.32 -7.23 -24.17
N ARG A 325 2.07 -7.82 -25.32
CA ARG A 325 0.76 -7.87 -25.99
C ARG A 325 0.12 -9.24 -25.87
N LYS A 326 0.95 -10.29 -25.96
CA LYS A 326 0.54 -11.68 -25.86
C LYS A 326 1.41 -12.42 -24.85
N LEU A 327 0.78 -13.02 -23.85
CA LEU A 327 1.41 -13.75 -22.73
C LEU A 327 1.06 -15.23 -22.84
N GLY A 328 2.06 -16.09 -22.74
CA GLY A 328 1.84 -17.52 -22.49
C GLY A 328 1.98 -17.81 -21.00
N VAL A 329 1.04 -18.53 -20.42
CA VAL A 329 1.09 -19.02 -19.03
C VAL A 329 1.07 -20.53 -19.04
N ILE A 330 2.10 -21.17 -18.51
CA ILE A 330 2.25 -22.61 -18.48
C ILE A 330 2.01 -23.13 -17.07
N GLY A 331 0.99 -23.98 -16.90
CA GLY A 331 0.43 -24.39 -15.62
C GLY A 331 -0.81 -23.54 -15.26
N ALA A 332 -1.98 -24.16 -15.28
CA ALA A 332 -3.28 -23.53 -14.99
C ALA A 332 -3.74 -23.72 -13.53
N GLY A 333 -2.81 -24.08 -12.66
CA GLY A 333 -3.04 -24.13 -11.21
C GLY A 333 -3.32 -22.77 -10.60
N MET A 334 -3.39 -22.68 -9.28
CA MET A 334 -3.75 -21.47 -8.54
C MET A 334 -2.92 -20.24 -8.97
N MET A 335 -1.60 -20.39 -9.12
CA MET A 335 -0.73 -19.28 -9.51
C MET A 335 -0.93 -18.88 -10.97
N GLY A 336 -0.87 -19.85 -11.91
CA GLY A 336 -1.03 -19.55 -13.35
C GLY A 336 -2.41 -19.01 -13.69
N ALA A 337 -3.47 -19.53 -13.08
CA ALA A 337 -4.83 -18.99 -13.24
C ALA A 337 -4.93 -17.53 -12.74
N GLY A 338 -4.28 -17.21 -11.61
CA GLY A 338 -4.20 -15.86 -11.09
C GLY A 338 -3.40 -14.90 -11.99
N ILE A 339 -2.27 -15.36 -12.55
CA ILE A 339 -1.43 -14.60 -13.50
C ILE A 339 -2.23 -14.33 -14.77
N ALA A 340 -2.90 -15.34 -15.33
CA ALA A 340 -3.76 -15.21 -16.50
C ALA A 340 -4.87 -14.17 -16.29
N TYR A 341 -5.52 -14.20 -15.12
CA TYR A 341 -6.54 -13.21 -14.75
C TYR A 341 -6.02 -11.77 -14.74
N VAL A 342 -4.92 -11.50 -14.03
CA VAL A 342 -4.42 -10.11 -13.92
C VAL A 342 -3.91 -9.59 -15.25
N ALA A 343 -3.31 -10.44 -16.09
CA ALA A 343 -2.85 -10.09 -17.43
C ALA A 343 -4.03 -9.78 -18.37
N ALA A 344 -5.03 -10.66 -18.46
CA ALA A 344 -6.21 -10.45 -19.29
C ALA A 344 -7.02 -9.21 -18.85
N ASN A 345 -7.14 -8.97 -17.54
CA ASN A 345 -7.79 -7.79 -16.99
C ASN A 345 -7.05 -6.48 -17.33
N ALA A 346 -5.72 -6.55 -17.51
CA ALA A 346 -4.89 -5.44 -17.97
C ALA A 346 -4.93 -5.22 -19.50
N GLY A 347 -5.62 -6.09 -20.25
CA GLY A 347 -5.79 -5.96 -21.70
C GLY A 347 -4.82 -6.81 -22.52
N ILE A 348 -4.04 -7.69 -21.90
CA ILE A 348 -3.08 -8.58 -22.54
C ILE A 348 -3.81 -9.85 -23.04
N GLU A 349 -3.50 -10.31 -24.25
CA GLU A 349 -3.93 -11.62 -24.76
C GLU A 349 -3.18 -12.73 -24.02
N VAL A 350 -3.89 -13.76 -23.54
CA VAL A 350 -3.32 -14.83 -22.71
C VAL A 350 -3.61 -16.19 -23.31
N VAL A 351 -2.56 -16.97 -23.50
CA VAL A 351 -2.64 -18.41 -23.79
C VAL A 351 -2.31 -19.15 -22.48
N LEU A 352 -3.32 -19.84 -21.92
CA LEU A 352 -3.21 -20.59 -20.68
C LEU A 352 -3.10 -22.08 -20.98
N ILE A 353 -1.94 -22.67 -20.72
CA ILE A 353 -1.66 -24.08 -21.03
C ILE A 353 -1.57 -24.92 -19.76
N ASP A 354 -2.16 -26.12 -19.81
CA ASP A 354 -1.93 -27.17 -18.83
C ASP A 354 -1.77 -28.52 -19.53
N ALA A 355 -1.38 -29.57 -18.81
CA ALA A 355 -1.19 -30.92 -19.32
C ALA A 355 -2.50 -31.57 -19.80
N ALA A 356 -3.65 -31.17 -19.23
CA ALA A 356 -4.98 -31.65 -19.57
C ALA A 356 -5.93 -30.49 -19.83
N GLN A 357 -6.83 -30.63 -20.82
CA GLN A 357 -7.76 -29.56 -21.20
C GLN A 357 -8.68 -29.15 -20.03
N ASP A 358 -9.18 -30.10 -19.27
CA ASP A 358 -10.02 -29.83 -18.10
C ASP A 358 -9.27 -29.04 -17.01
N ALA A 359 -7.95 -29.19 -16.88
CA ALA A 359 -7.14 -28.38 -15.97
C ALA A 359 -6.98 -26.94 -16.50
N ALA A 360 -6.73 -26.76 -17.80
CA ALA A 360 -6.69 -25.46 -18.45
C ALA A 360 -8.04 -24.72 -18.33
N ASP A 361 -9.15 -25.44 -18.55
CA ASP A 361 -10.51 -24.89 -18.43
C ASP A 361 -10.86 -24.47 -17.00
N ARG A 362 -10.46 -25.26 -15.99
CA ARG A 362 -10.59 -24.87 -14.56
C ARG A 362 -9.79 -23.59 -14.26
N GLY A 363 -8.60 -23.44 -14.83
CA GLY A 363 -7.79 -22.22 -14.68
C GLY A 363 -8.51 -20.99 -15.27
N ARG A 364 -9.16 -21.13 -16.42
CA ARG A 364 -9.98 -20.08 -17.01
C ARG A 364 -11.23 -19.78 -16.17
N ALA A 365 -11.89 -20.83 -15.67
CA ALA A 365 -13.06 -20.71 -14.78
C ALA A 365 -12.75 -19.96 -13.47
N TYR A 366 -11.50 -20.03 -12.95
CA TYR A 366 -11.06 -19.20 -11.83
C TYR A 366 -11.22 -17.70 -12.12
N SER A 367 -10.81 -17.26 -13.31
CA SER A 367 -10.99 -15.87 -13.76
C SER A 367 -12.47 -15.49 -13.84
N GLU A 368 -13.31 -16.39 -14.36
CA GLU A 368 -14.75 -16.19 -14.42
C GLU A 368 -15.35 -15.99 -13.01
N GLY A 369 -15.00 -16.83 -12.05
CA GLY A 369 -15.47 -16.73 -10.67
C GLY A 369 -15.06 -15.41 -9.97
N LEU A 370 -13.87 -14.87 -10.25
CA LEU A 370 -13.45 -13.56 -9.74
C LEU A 370 -14.28 -12.42 -10.35
N LEU A 371 -14.57 -12.49 -11.64
CA LEU A 371 -15.36 -11.49 -12.35
C LEU A 371 -16.83 -11.53 -11.89
N ASP A 372 -17.41 -12.71 -11.65
CA ASP A 372 -18.75 -12.86 -11.11
C ASP A 372 -18.90 -12.26 -9.72
N LYS A 373 -17.92 -12.49 -8.84
CA LYS A 373 -17.85 -11.80 -7.53
C LYS A 373 -17.74 -10.28 -7.70
N GLY A 374 -17.05 -9.83 -8.74
CA GLY A 374 -16.95 -8.41 -9.11
C GLY A 374 -18.31 -7.82 -9.53
N ILE A 375 -19.08 -8.54 -10.33
CA ILE A 375 -20.44 -8.15 -10.75
C ILE A 375 -21.38 -8.07 -9.55
N GLN A 376 -21.40 -9.11 -8.70
CA GLN A 376 -22.21 -9.11 -7.46
C GLN A 376 -21.91 -7.90 -6.58
N ARG A 377 -20.66 -7.46 -6.53
CA ARG A 377 -20.23 -6.28 -5.77
C ARG A 377 -20.34 -4.97 -6.56
N ARG A 378 -20.94 -4.98 -7.75
CA ARG A 378 -21.11 -3.82 -8.65
C ARG A 378 -19.78 -3.11 -9.01
N LYS A 379 -18.68 -3.86 -9.08
CA LYS A 379 -17.34 -3.37 -9.45
C LYS A 379 -16.94 -3.71 -10.88
N VAL A 380 -17.64 -4.65 -11.50
CA VAL A 380 -17.41 -5.14 -12.86
C VAL A 380 -18.75 -5.19 -13.58
N THR A 381 -18.79 -4.84 -14.87
CA THR A 381 -19.98 -4.98 -15.70
C THR A 381 -19.95 -6.32 -16.45
N PRO A 382 -21.11 -6.85 -16.91
CA PRO A 382 -21.16 -8.07 -17.72
C PRO A 382 -20.32 -7.97 -19.01
N GLU A 383 -20.31 -6.80 -19.65
CA GLU A 383 -19.52 -6.52 -20.87
C GLU A 383 -18.03 -6.63 -20.58
N LYS A 384 -17.58 -6.05 -19.43
CA LYS A 384 -16.18 -6.17 -19.01
C LYS A 384 -15.80 -7.60 -18.68
N LYS A 385 -16.69 -8.40 -18.09
CA LYS A 385 -16.49 -9.85 -17.88
C LYS A 385 -16.25 -10.54 -19.22
N ALA A 386 -17.14 -10.32 -20.20
CA ALA A 386 -17.02 -10.94 -21.52
C ALA A 386 -15.70 -10.53 -22.20
N GLU A 387 -15.34 -9.25 -22.17
CA GLU A 387 -14.09 -8.73 -22.72
C GLU A 387 -12.84 -9.42 -22.12
N VAL A 388 -12.78 -9.55 -20.79
CA VAL A 388 -11.63 -10.18 -20.11
C VAL A 388 -11.54 -11.66 -20.42
N LEU A 389 -12.66 -12.40 -20.38
CA LEU A 389 -12.67 -13.84 -20.68
C LEU A 389 -12.36 -14.15 -22.14
N ALA A 390 -12.69 -13.26 -23.08
CA ALA A 390 -12.35 -13.40 -24.49
C ALA A 390 -10.84 -13.33 -24.76
N ARG A 391 -10.07 -12.74 -23.85
CA ARG A 391 -8.60 -12.68 -23.96
C ARG A 391 -7.89 -13.93 -23.45
N ILE A 392 -8.59 -14.87 -22.79
CA ILE A 392 -7.97 -16.07 -22.22
C ILE A 392 -8.32 -17.28 -23.10
N THR A 393 -7.33 -17.81 -23.79
CA THR A 393 -7.42 -19.06 -24.54
C THR A 393 -6.84 -20.19 -23.68
N ALA A 394 -7.68 -21.08 -23.19
CA ALA A 394 -7.28 -22.27 -22.44
C ALA A 394 -7.07 -23.46 -23.40
N THR A 395 -5.89 -24.07 -23.39
CA THR A 395 -5.53 -25.14 -24.34
C THR A 395 -4.42 -26.05 -23.80
N THR A 396 -4.23 -27.21 -24.43
CA THR A 396 -3.07 -28.09 -24.21
C THR A 396 -2.02 -27.96 -25.30
N ASP A 397 -2.34 -27.20 -26.37
CA ASP A 397 -1.50 -27.09 -27.56
C ASP A 397 -0.45 -25.97 -27.42
N TYR A 398 0.82 -26.34 -27.38
CA TYR A 398 1.94 -25.41 -27.34
C TYR A 398 2.09 -24.58 -28.61
N ALA A 399 1.53 -25.00 -29.78
CA ALA A 399 1.56 -24.20 -31.02
C ALA A 399 0.83 -22.84 -30.81
N ALA A 400 -0.15 -22.77 -29.94
CA ALA A 400 -0.85 -21.54 -29.60
C ALA A 400 0.07 -20.45 -29.02
N LEU A 401 1.25 -20.81 -28.49
CA LEU A 401 2.26 -19.87 -27.96
C LEU A 401 2.96 -19.06 -29.05
N ALA A 402 2.79 -19.40 -30.32
CA ALA A 402 3.38 -18.63 -31.40
C ALA A 402 2.99 -17.14 -31.30
N GLY A 403 4.00 -16.27 -31.41
CA GLY A 403 3.82 -14.83 -31.27
C GLY A 403 3.66 -14.30 -29.84
N CYS A 404 3.87 -15.12 -28.81
CA CYS A 404 3.98 -14.63 -27.43
C CYS A 404 5.24 -13.77 -27.24
N ASP A 405 5.10 -12.63 -26.54
CA ASP A 405 6.20 -11.75 -26.18
C ASP A 405 6.92 -12.21 -24.90
N LEU A 406 6.17 -12.86 -24.02
CA LEU A 406 6.59 -13.33 -22.72
C LEU A 406 5.89 -14.65 -22.40
N ILE A 407 6.64 -15.57 -21.80
CA ILE A 407 6.10 -16.78 -21.16
C ILE A 407 6.29 -16.67 -19.65
N VAL A 408 5.29 -17.04 -18.87
CA VAL A 408 5.41 -17.25 -17.42
C VAL A 408 5.07 -18.70 -17.09
N GLU A 409 6.08 -19.46 -16.70
CA GLU A 409 5.94 -20.84 -16.28
C GLU A 409 5.57 -20.90 -14.79
N ALA A 410 4.51 -21.61 -14.46
CA ALA A 410 3.98 -21.82 -13.10
C ALA A 410 3.58 -23.30 -12.86
N VAL A 411 4.40 -24.24 -13.35
CA VAL A 411 4.24 -25.68 -13.13
C VAL A 411 4.83 -26.12 -11.79
N PHE A 412 4.79 -27.45 -11.51
CA PHE A 412 5.34 -28.00 -10.28
C PHE A 412 6.79 -27.58 -10.03
N GLU A 413 7.13 -27.39 -8.75
CA GLU A 413 8.45 -26.97 -8.27
C GLU A 413 9.46 -28.14 -8.31
N ASP A 414 9.69 -28.66 -9.52
CA ASP A 414 10.63 -29.75 -9.82
C ASP A 414 11.53 -29.34 -10.99
N PRO A 415 12.87 -29.39 -10.83
CA PRO A 415 13.81 -28.97 -11.87
C PRO A 415 13.68 -29.75 -13.19
N LYS A 416 13.33 -31.05 -13.14
CA LYS A 416 13.18 -31.89 -14.35
C LYS A 416 11.94 -31.49 -15.12
N VAL A 417 10.80 -31.32 -14.44
CA VAL A 417 9.55 -30.87 -15.04
C VAL A 417 9.74 -29.51 -15.68
N LYS A 418 10.40 -28.57 -14.97
CA LYS A 418 10.69 -27.23 -15.49
C LYS A 418 11.61 -27.27 -16.72
N ALA A 419 12.62 -28.14 -16.75
CA ALA A 419 13.51 -28.30 -17.89
C ALA A 419 12.77 -28.82 -19.14
N GLU A 420 11.89 -29.82 -18.97
CA GLU A 420 11.07 -30.35 -20.07
C GLU A 420 10.11 -29.28 -20.63
N VAL A 421 9.49 -28.51 -19.76
CA VAL A 421 8.59 -27.41 -20.13
C VAL A 421 9.36 -26.33 -20.86
N THR A 422 10.55 -25.94 -20.37
CA THR A 422 11.41 -24.95 -21.02
C THR A 422 11.70 -25.35 -22.47
N ALA A 423 12.14 -26.59 -22.69
CA ALA A 423 12.45 -27.09 -24.06
C ALA A 423 11.21 -27.07 -24.99
N LYS A 424 10.04 -27.52 -24.49
CA LYS A 424 8.79 -27.50 -25.26
C LYS A 424 8.36 -26.08 -25.65
N VAL A 425 8.45 -25.15 -24.72
CA VAL A 425 8.09 -23.74 -24.95
C VAL A 425 9.04 -23.10 -25.93
N GLU A 426 10.36 -23.26 -25.78
CA GLU A 426 11.34 -22.64 -26.67
C GLU A 426 11.25 -23.15 -28.11
N ALA A 427 10.76 -24.37 -28.32
CA ALA A 427 10.47 -24.90 -29.65
C ALA A 427 9.21 -24.27 -30.31
N ALA A 428 8.29 -23.70 -29.51
CA ALA A 428 7.02 -23.15 -29.97
C ALA A 428 7.01 -21.61 -30.12
N VAL A 429 7.95 -20.91 -29.47
CA VAL A 429 7.98 -19.44 -29.44
C VAL A 429 9.08 -18.86 -30.32
N GLY A 430 8.89 -17.60 -30.75
CA GLY A 430 9.90 -16.88 -31.53
C GLY A 430 11.19 -16.59 -30.76
N PRO A 431 12.27 -16.20 -31.46
CA PRO A 431 13.60 -16.01 -30.89
C PRO A 431 13.67 -14.84 -29.87
N ASP A 432 12.77 -13.88 -29.96
CA ASP A 432 12.75 -12.69 -29.10
C ASP A 432 11.84 -12.84 -27.84
N CYS A 433 11.16 -13.99 -27.71
CA CYS A 433 10.29 -14.26 -26.59
C CYS A 433 11.10 -14.48 -25.32
N ILE A 434 10.75 -13.75 -24.26
CA ILE A 434 11.37 -13.94 -22.93
C ILE A 434 10.67 -15.09 -22.21
N PHE A 435 11.47 -15.97 -21.60
CA PHE A 435 10.96 -17.06 -20.75
C PHE A 435 11.16 -16.71 -19.28
N ALA A 436 10.06 -16.63 -18.54
CA ALA A 436 10.06 -16.41 -17.11
C ALA A 436 9.55 -17.63 -16.35
N THR A 437 10.15 -17.94 -15.20
CA THR A 437 9.67 -18.94 -14.25
C THR A 437 9.10 -18.26 -13.00
N ASN A 438 7.95 -18.75 -12.52
CA ASN A 438 7.34 -18.30 -11.26
C ASN A 438 7.80 -19.15 -10.06
N THR A 439 8.97 -19.78 -10.13
CA THR A 439 9.53 -20.51 -8.99
C THR A 439 9.62 -19.63 -7.76
N SER A 440 9.42 -20.21 -6.59
CA SER A 440 9.51 -19.50 -5.31
C SER A 440 10.83 -19.76 -4.56
N THR A 441 11.56 -20.81 -4.93
CA THR A 441 12.70 -21.31 -4.13
C THR A 441 13.92 -21.74 -4.94
N LEU A 442 13.71 -22.14 -6.21
CA LEU A 442 14.79 -22.70 -7.03
C LEU A 442 15.62 -21.58 -7.68
N PRO A 443 16.97 -21.66 -7.59
CA PRO A 443 17.84 -20.66 -8.20
C PRO A 443 17.64 -20.53 -9.72
N ILE A 444 17.41 -19.31 -10.19
CA ILE A 444 17.14 -19.00 -11.60
C ILE A 444 18.28 -19.42 -12.51
N THR A 445 19.55 -19.15 -12.08
CA THR A 445 20.77 -19.55 -12.81
C THR A 445 20.82 -21.06 -13.04
N ALA A 446 20.37 -21.85 -12.08
CA ALA A 446 20.36 -23.29 -12.22
C ALA A 446 19.29 -23.76 -13.23
N LEU A 447 18.11 -23.16 -13.20
CA LEU A 447 17.02 -23.47 -14.14
C LEU A 447 17.35 -22.99 -15.55
N ALA A 448 18.00 -21.86 -15.71
CA ALA A 448 18.40 -21.30 -17.02
C ALA A 448 19.36 -22.21 -17.81
N ARG A 449 20.04 -23.17 -17.17
CA ARG A 449 20.86 -24.18 -17.87
C ARG A 449 20.08 -25.07 -18.81
N ALA A 450 18.79 -25.21 -18.60
CA ALA A 450 17.88 -25.97 -19.47
C ALA A 450 17.43 -25.16 -20.69
N SER A 451 17.65 -23.85 -20.71
CA SER A 451 17.30 -22.95 -21.80
C SER A 451 18.42 -22.90 -22.85
N ALA A 452 18.05 -22.90 -24.10
CA ALA A 452 18.97 -22.60 -25.21
C ALA A 452 19.30 -21.10 -25.31
N ARG A 453 18.56 -20.26 -24.58
CA ARG A 453 18.67 -18.80 -24.60
C ARG A 453 18.73 -18.20 -23.18
N PRO A 454 19.77 -18.51 -22.37
CA PRO A 454 19.84 -18.14 -20.97
C PRO A 454 19.78 -16.62 -20.73
N ALA A 455 20.21 -15.77 -21.69
CA ALA A 455 20.05 -14.33 -21.62
C ALA A 455 18.58 -13.85 -21.67
N GLN A 456 17.67 -14.68 -22.14
CA GLN A 456 16.24 -14.44 -22.20
C GLN A 456 15.46 -15.19 -21.08
N PHE A 457 16.18 -15.80 -20.15
CA PHE A 457 15.61 -16.54 -19.01
C PHE A 457 15.65 -15.67 -17.76
N ILE A 458 14.50 -15.56 -17.04
CA ILE A 458 14.35 -14.69 -15.86
C ILE A 458 13.39 -15.29 -14.83
N GLY A 459 13.48 -14.91 -13.57
CA GLY A 459 12.45 -15.18 -12.56
C GLY A 459 11.41 -14.06 -12.48
N ILE A 460 10.13 -14.42 -12.43
CA ILE A 460 9.04 -13.48 -12.12
C ILE A 460 8.16 -14.15 -11.05
N HIS A 461 8.49 -13.91 -9.81
CA HIS A 461 7.86 -14.52 -8.65
C HIS A 461 6.65 -13.71 -8.19
N PHE A 462 5.46 -14.28 -8.35
CA PHE A 462 4.20 -13.75 -7.87
C PHE A 462 3.86 -14.31 -6.49
N PHE A 463 3.14 -13.53 -5.70
CA PHE A 463 2.65 -13.93 -4.38
C PHE A 463 1.17 -14.29 -4.42
N SER A 464 0.79 -15.28 -3.63
CA SER A 464 -0.60 -15.77 -3.56
C SER A 464 -1.41 -15.01 -2.50
N PRO A 465 -2.68 -14.65 -2.78
CA PRO A 465 -3.40 -14.74 -4.05
C PRO A 465 -2.96 -13.64 -5.06
N VAL A 466 -2.72 -14.03 -6.31
CA VAL A 466 -2.15 -13.12 -7.33
C VAL A 466 -3.02 -11.87 -7.57
N ASP A 467 -4.34 -12.00 -7.49
CA ASP A 467 -5.28 -10.88 -7.68
C ASP A 467 -5.22 -9.83 -6.55
N LYS A 468 -4.69 -10.18 -5.38
CA LYS A 468 -4.63 -9.31 -4.19
C LYS A 468 -3.23 -8.82 -3.86
N MET A 469 -2.22 -9.67 -4.01
CA MET A 469 -0.85 -9.33 -3.67
C MET A 469 -0.25 -8.37 -4.67
N MET A 470 0.26 -7.25 -4.18
CA MET A 470 0.76 -6.18 -5.05
C MET A 470 2.22 -6.38 -5.48
N LEU A 471 3.03 -7.09 -4.68
CA LEU A 471 4.43 -7.32 -5.00
C LEU A 471 4.59 -8.35 -6.12
N VAL A 472 5.56 -8.09 -7.00
CA VAL A 472 6.18 -9.08 -7.89
C VAL A 472 7.69 -8.95 -7.76
N GLU A 473 8.35 -10.05 -7.44
CA GLU A 473 9.80 -10.12 -7.33
C GLU A 473 10.39 -10.60 -8.65
N ILE A 474 11.23 -9.78 -9.26
CA ILE A 474 11.92 -10.06 -10.52
C ILE A 474 13.33 -10.52 -10.17
N ILE A 475 13.70 -11.74 -10.55
CA ILE A 475 14.95 -12.36 -10.16
C ILE A 475 15.87 -12.47 -11.36
N ARG A 476 17.00 -11.78 -11.29
CA ARG A 476 18.06 -11.77 -12.31
C ARG A 476 19.01 -12.92 -12.09
N GLY A 477 19.00 -13.93 -12.97
CA GLY A 477 20.01 -14.97 -13.02
C GLY A 477 21.35 -14.42 -13.57
N LYS A 478 22.43 -15.19 -13.44
CA LYS A 478 23.78 -14.73 -13.83
C LYS A 478 23.88 -14.33 -15.30
N GLU A 479 23.15 -15.01 -16.18
CA GLU A 479 23.19 -14.77 -17.63
C GLU A 479 21.99 -13.93 -18.14
N THR A 480 21.04 -13.61 -17.26
CA THR A 480 19.85 -12.82 -17.62
C THR A 480 20.22 -11.45 -18.17
N GLY A 481 19.83 -11.16 -19.39
CA GLY A 481 20.09 -9.90 -20.09
C GLY A 481 19.16 -8.76 -19.71
N ASP A 482 19.59 -7.53 -19.98
CA ASP A 482 18.82 -6.32 -19.64
C ASP A 482 17.46 -6.24 -20.36
N VAL A 483 17.32 -6.83 -21.56
CA VAL A 483 16.05 -6.90 -22.29
C VAL A 483 15.04 -7.75 -21.51
N ALA A 484 15.47 -8.86 -20.92
CA ALA A 484 14.59 -9.71 -20.11
C ALA A 484 14.13 -8.99 -18.84
N VAL A 485 15.05 -8.29 -18.16
CA VAL A 485 14.72 -7.47 -16.99
C VAL A 485 13.73 -6.35 -17.34
N ALA A 486 13.97 -5.64 -18.44
CA ALA A 486 13.09 -4.56 -18.87
C ALA A 486 11.68 -5.09 -19.25
N LYS A 487 11.60 -6.23 -19.95
CA LYS A 487 10.31 -6.86 -20.30
C LYS A 487 9.53 -7.29 -19.05
N ALA A 488 10.21 -7.89 -18.08
CA ALA A 488 9.59 -8.27 -16.81
C ALA A 488 9.04 -7.03 -16.06
N LEU A 489 9.83 -5.96 -15.97
CA LEU A 489 9.41 -4.70 -15.35
C LEU A 489 8.22 -4.06 -16.08
N ASP A 490 8.28 -3.98 -17.42
CA ASP A 490 7.20 -3.40 -18.23
C ASP A 490 5.91 -4.23 -18.09
N PHE A 491 6.00 -5.55 -18.08
CA PHE A 491 4.88 -6.44 -17.82
C PHE A 491 4.26 -6.22 -16.44
N VAL A 492 5.07 -6.19 -15.38
CA VAL A 492 4.59 -5.98 -14.01
C VAL A 492 3.88 -4.63 -13.87
N ARG A 493 4.39 -3.57 -14.53
CA ARG A 493 3.75 -2.26 -14.61
C ARG A 493 2.42 -2.29 -15.36
N GLN A 494 2.35 -3.00 -16.52
CA GLN A 494 1.10 -3.16 -17.29
C GLN A 494 -0.02 -3.78 -16.46
N ILE A 495 0.30 -4.79 -15.64
CA ILE A 495 -0.67 -5.44 -14.73
C ILE A 495 -0.87 -4.68 -13.41
N ARG A 496 -0.29 -3.48 -13.28
CA ARG A 496 -0.44 -2.54 -12.15
C ARG A 496 -0.01 -3.14 -10.81
N LYS A 497 1.09 -3.87 -10.82
CA LYS A 497 1.75 -4.36 -9.61
C LYS A 497 3.06 -3.62 -9.36
N THR A 498 3.58 -3.73 -8.17
CA THR A 498 4.84 -3.11 -7.74
C THR A 498 5.98 -4.09 -7.92
N PRO A 499 6.96 -3.83 -8.80
CA PRO A 499 8.11 -4.69 -8.98
C PRO A 499 9.22 -4.37 -7.97
N ILE A 500 9.98 -5.40 -7.60
CA ILE A 500 11.35 -5.28 -7.09
C ILE A 500 12.27 -6.14 -7.94
N VAL A 501 13.53 -5.74 -8.10
CA VAL A 501 14.55 -6.49 -8.85
C VAL A 501 15.62 -6.97 -7.89
N VAL A 502 15.84 -8.28 -7.86
CA VAL A 502 16.84 -8.91 -6.99
C VAL A 502 17.75 -9.84 -7.80
N ASN A 503 18.96 -10.08 -7.31
CA ASN A 503 19.85 -11.07 -7.89
C ASN A 503 19.50 -12.48 -7.40
N ASP A 504 19.88 -13.47 -8.21
CA ASP A 504 19.59 -14.86 -7.97
C ASP A 504 20.28 -15.41 -6.72
N ALA A 505 19.49 -16.00 -5.85
CA ALA A 505 19.91 -16.75 -4.69
C ALA A 505 18.80 -17.76 -4.31
N ARG A 506 19.12 -18.74 -3.46
CA ARG A 506 18.07 -19.59 -2.89
C ARG A 506 17.11 -18.73 -2.05
N PHE A 507 15.80 -18.90 -2.25
CA PHE A 507 14.73 -18.14 -1.59
C PHE A 507 14.65 -16.65 -1.98
N PHE A 508 15.51 -16.18 -2.87
CA PHE A 508 15.56 -14.78 -3.33
C PHE A 508 15.64 -13.79 -2.18
N TYR A 509 14.81 -12.73 -2.14
CA TYR A 509 14.76 -11.79 -1.04
C TYR A 509 13.57 -12.04 -0.11
N ALA A 510 12.35 -12.13 -0.67
CA ALA A 510 11.14 -12.19 0.14
C ALA A 510 11.07 -13.46 1.01
N ASN A 511 11.25 -14.64 0.42
CA ASN A 511 11.23 -15.90 1.17
C ASN A 511 12.43 -16.03 2.10
N ARG A 512 13.61 -15.49 1.72
CA ARG A 512 14.79 -15.44 2.57
C ARG A 512 14.53 -14.70 3.88
N CYS A 513 13.70 -13.64 3.86
CA CYS A 513 13.37 -12.85 5.04
C CYS A 513 12.20 -13.41 5.85
N ILE A 514 11.15 -13.95 5.20
CA ILE A 514 9.96 -14.40 5.91
C ILE A 514 10.12 -15.78 6.56
N ILE A 515 10.90 -16.69 5.96
CA ILE A 515 11.12 -18.02 6.51
C ILE A 515 11.74 -17.96 7.93
N PRO A 516 12.77 -17.17 8.23
CA PRO A 516 13.28 -16.99 9.59
C PRO A 516 12.25 -16.52 10.62
N TYR A 517 11.31 -15.63 10.21
CA TYR A 517 10.20 -15.21 11.06
C TYR A 517 9.29 -16.37 11.45
N ILE A 518 8.92 -17.18 10.46
CA ILE A 518 8.11 -18.39 10.65
C ILE A 518 8.86 -19.37 11.56
N ASN A 519 10.10 -19.67 11.23
CA ASN A 519 10.94 -20.61 11.95
C ASN A 519 11.17 -20.19 13.39
N GLU A 520 11.38 -18.90 13.66
CA GLU A 520 11.58 -18.40 15.02
C GLU A 520 10.30 -18.57 15.85
N GLY A 521 9.12 -18.34 15.25
CA GLY A 521 7.84 -18.60 15.93
C GLY A 521 7.65 -20.08 16.27
N ILE A 522 7.97 -21.00 15.36
CA ILE A 522 7.87 -22.45 15.58
C ILE A 522 8.91 -22.90 16.62
N ARG A 523 10.13 -22.36 16.55
CA ARG A 523 11.19 -22.65 17.54
C ARG A 523 10.77 -22.26 18.95
N MET A 524 10.15 -21.11 19.11
CA MET A 524 9.62 -20.68 20.42
C MET A 524 8.55 -21.65 20.96
N VAL A 525 7.74 -22.28 20.09
CA VAL A 525 6.84 -23.36 20.51
C VAL A 525 7.63 -24.55 21.06
N ALA A 526 8.68 -24.99 20.35
CA ALA A 526 9.55 -26.08 20.83
C ALA A 526 10.26 -25.76 22.17
N GLU A 527 10.57 -24.48 22.40
CA GLU A 527 11.17 -23.97 23.65
C GLU A 527 10.16 -23.82 24.81
N GLY A 528 8.86 -24.10 24.57
CA GLY A 528 7.81 -23.99 25.58
C GLY A 528 7.27 -22.57 25.78
N VAL A 529 7.49 -21.65 24.82
CA VAL A 529 6.86 -20.33 24.87
C VAL A 529 5.37 -20.47 24.56
N GLU A 530 4.54 -19.80 25.36
CA GLU A 530 3.08 -19.81 25.15
C GLU A 530 2.72 -19.37 23.73
N PRO A 531 2.05 -20.19 22.91
CA PRO A 531 1.72 -19.85 21.53
C PRO A 531 0.91 -18.56 21.36
N ALA A 532 0.06 -18.24 22.36
CA ALA A 532 -0.69 -16.99 22.36
C ALA A 532 0.22 -15.77 22.57
N LEU A 533 1.30 -15.89 23.35
CA LEU A 533 2.30 -14.84 23.53
C LEU A 533 3.04 -14.56 22.19
N ILE A 534 3.44 -15.62 21.48
CA ILE A 534 4.12 -15.51 20.18
C ILE A 534 3.24 -14.76 19.17
N GLU A 535 2.00 -15.18 19.00
CA GLU A 535 1.05 -14.60 18.07
C GLU A 535 0.69 -13.15 18.39
N ASN A 536 0.47 -12.85 19.69
CA ASN A 536 0.15 -11.51 20.12
C ASN A 536 1.37 -10.57 20.03
N ALA A 537 2.58 -11.05 20.36
CA ALA A 537 3.80 -10.28 20.21
C ALA A 537 4.00 -9.79 18.77
N ALA A 538 3.78 -10.66 17.79
CA ALA A 538 3.86 -10.31 16.38
C ALA A 538 2.83 -9.24 15.98
N LYS A 539 1.57 -9.40 16.39
CA LYS A 539 0.50 -8.42 16.11
C LYS A 539 0.78 -7.07 16.77
N LEU A 540 1.26 -7.08 17.99
CA LEU A 540 1.57 -5.89 18.78
C LEU A 540 2.79 -5.10 18.25
N VAL A 541 3.61 -5.68 17.38
CA VAL A 541 4.62 -4.93 16.62
C VAL A 541 4.15 -4.55 15.21
N GLY A 542 2.89 -4.81 14.88
CA GLY A 542 2.26 -4.39 13.62
C GLY A 542 2.36 -5.40 12.48
N MET A 543 2.79 -6.65 12.73
CA MET A 543 2.69 -7.71 11.73
C MET A 543 1.22 -8.08 11.50
N PRO A 544 0.76 -8.25 10.27
CA PRO A 544 -0.64 -8.57 9.98
C PRO A 544 -1.03 -9.97 10.44
N LEU A 545 -0.09 -10.89 10.42
CA LEU A 545 -0.26 -12.27 10.87
C LEU A 545 0.87 -12.65 11.82
N GLY A 546 0.53 -13.38 12.89
CA GLY A 546 1.54 -14.07 13.69
C GLY A 546 2.18 -15.22 12.92
N PRO A 547 3.37 -15.68 13.33
CA PRO A 547 4.12 -16.71 12.58
C PRO A 547 3.39 -18.04 12.47
N LEU A 548 2.69 -18.48 13.53
CA LEU A 548 1.97 -19.75 13.53
C LEU A 548 0.72 -19.69 12.63
N GLN A 549 0.02 -18.53 12.64
CA GLN A 549 -1.08 -18.29 11.72
C GLN A 549 -0.60 -18.25 10.27
N LEU A 550 0.56 -17.66 10.01
CA LEU A 550 1.12 -17.57 8.66
C LEU A 550 1.47 -18.98 8.12
N VAL A 551 2.02 -19.86 8.95
CA VAL A 551 2.27 -21.26 8.58
C VAL A 551 0.98 -21.98 8.20
N ASP A 552 -0.09 -21.80 8.95
CA ASP A 552 -1.39 -22.40 8.62
C ASP A 552 -1.95 -21.91 7.28
N GLU A 553 -1.79 -20.62 6.97
CA GLU A 553 -2.22 -20.06 5.68
C GLU A 553 -1.37 -20.54 4.49
N THR A 554 -0.04 -20.76 4.70
CA THR A 554 0.89 -21.22 3.65
C THR A 554 0.95 -22.74 3.52
N SER A 555 0.50 -23.46 4.54
CA SER A 555 0.42 -24.93 4.60
C SER A 555 1.68 -25.61 5.17
N ILE A 556 1.50 -26.40 6.22
CA ILE A 556 2.57 -27.08 6.95
C ILE A 556 3.31 -28.10 6.08
N ASP A 557 2.62 -28.84 5.19
CA ASP A 557 3.28 -29.78 4.27
C ASP A 557 4.17 -29.10 3.24
N LEU A 558 3.90 -27.85 2.89
CA LEU A 558 4.83 -27.05 2.10
C LEU A 558 6.11 -26.76 2.90
N GLY A 559 5.97 -26.41 4.19
CA GLY A 559 7.10 -26.26 5.11
C GLY A 559 7.94 -27.54 5.21
N VAL A 560 7.29 -28.69 5.35
CA VAL A 560 7.96 -30.03 5.36
C VAL A 560 8.75 -30.28 4.06
N LYS A 561 8.17 -29.97 2.90
CA LYS A 561 8.84 -30.13 1.60
C LYS A 561 10.06 -29.21 1.48
N ILE A 562 9.91 -27.94 1.87
CA ILE A 562 10.99 -26.95 1.86
C ILE A 562 12.13 -27.40 2.80
N ALA A 563 11.82 -27.83 4.03
CA ALA A 563 12.81 -28.30 4.99
C ALA A 563 13.61 -29.50 4.43
N LYS A 564 12.94 -30.51 3.88
CA LYS A 564 13.59 -31.68 3.26
C LYS A 564 14.49 -31.28 2.08
N ALA A 565 14.00 -30.43 1.18
CA ALA A 565 14.77 -29.97 0.02
C ALA A 565 15.96 -29.11 0.43
N THR A 566 15.80 -28.27 1.45
CA THR A 566 16.87 -27.39 1.95
C THR A 566 17.95 -28.22 2.66
N LYS A 567 17.54 -29.18 3.50
CA LYS A 567 18.46 -30.11 4.16
C LYS A 567 19.28 -30.92 3.17
N ALA A 568 18.63 -31.45 2.12
CA ALA A 568 19.34 -32.18 1.05
C ALA A 568 20.35 -31.26 0.29
N ALA A 569 20.08 -29.97 0.16
CA ALA A 569 20.96 -29.03 -0.54
C ALA A 569 22.09 -28.48 0.33
N MET A 570 21.90 -28.32 1.65
CA MET A 570 22.87 -27.72 2.58
C MET A 570 23.74 -28.77 3.27
N GLY A 571 23.31 -30.03 3.35
CA GLY A 571 24.04 -31.10 4.07
C GLY A 571 24.28 -30.71 5.53
N ASP A 572 25.54 -30.81 5.98
CA ASP A 572 25.95 -30.54 7.37
C ASP A 572 25.80 -29.05 7.79
N ALA A 573 25.65 -28.16 6.83
CA ALA A 573 25.39 -26.75 7.12
C ALA A 573 23.92 -26.42 7.44
N TYR A 574 23.01 -27.43 7.38
CA TYR A 574 21.61 -27.23 7.70
C TYR A 574 21.44 -26.92 9.21
N PRO A 575 20.63 -25.93 9.60
CA PRO A 575 20.43 -25.57 11.01
C PRO A 575 19.85 -26.73 11.83
N ASP A 576 19.90 -26.59 13.17
CA ASP A 576 19.32 -27.57 14.10
C ASP A 576 17.86 -27.90 13.78
N GLY A 577 17.43 -29.15 14.13
CA GLY A 577 16.18 -29.75 13.72
C GLY A 577 14.94 -29.32 14.52
N ALA A 578 15.02 -28.41 15.50
CA ALA A 578 13.90 -28.11 16.40
C ALA A 578 12.64 -27.63 15.65
N VAL A 579 12.79 -26.83 14.57
CA VAL A 579 11.69 -26.41 13.72
C VAL A 579 11.11 -27.60 12.93
N ASP A 580 12.00 -28.42 12.39
CA ASP A 580 11.61 -29.63 11.61
C ASP A 580 10.81 -30.60 12.45
N GLU A 581 11.22 -30.85 13.71
CA GLU A 581 10.53 -31.73 14.63
C GLU A 581 9.08 -31.30 14.83
N VAL A 582 8.84 -30.02 15.05
CA VAL A 582 7.48 -29.49 15.23
C VAL A 582 6.64 -29.63 13.97
N ILE A 583 7.15 -29.20 12.79
CA ILE A 583 6.35 -29.24 11.55
C ILE A 583 6.13 -30.68 11.06
N PHE A 584 7.08 -31.60 11.26
CA PHE A 584 6.93 -32.99 10.90
C PHE A 584 5.89 -33.65 11.80
N TRP A 585 5.99 -33.47 13.13
CA TRP A 585 4.99 -33.95 14.05
C TRP A 585 3.59 -33.41 13.73
N MET A 586 3.43 -32.14 13.45
CA MET A 586 2.15 -31.55 13.04
C MET A 586 1.62 -32.22 11.76
N ALA A 587 2.49 -32.47 10.79
CA ALA A 587 2.10 -33.14 9.54
C ALA A 587 1.67 -34.61 9.78
N ASP A 588 2.38 -35.34 10.65
CA ASP A 588 2.04 -36.73 11.03
C ASP A 588 0.70 -36.81 11.77
N GLN A 589 0.31 -35.75 12.49
CA GLN A 589 -1.03 -35.61 13.08
C GLN A 589 -2.12 -35.23 12.06
N GLY A 590 -1.78 -35.11 10.76
CA GLY A 590 -2.72 -34.67 9.72
C GLY A 590 -3.07 -33.17 9.79
N ARG A 591 -2.35 -32.39 10.63
CA ARG A 591 -2.57 -30.98 10.83
C ARG A 591 -1.74 -30.17 9.83
N LEU A 592 -2.30 -30.01 8.64
CA LEU A 592 -1.60 -29.40 7.50
C LEU A 592 -1.90 -27.91 7.30
N GLY A 593 -2.56 -27.28 8.26
CA GLY A 593 -2.96 -25.88 8.20
C GLY A 593 -4.40 -25.70 7.70
N LYS A 594 -4.71 -24.48 7.29
CA LYS A 594 -6.07 -24.06 6.88
C LYS A 594 -6.69 -24.94 5.79
N LYS A 595 -5.91 -25.42 4.83
CA LYS A 595 -6.41 -26.28 3.75
C LYS A 595 -6.99 -27.60 4.25
N ALA A 596 -6.52 -28.10 5.41
CA ALA A 596 -7.00 -29.31 6.07
C ALA A 596 -7.97 -28.99 7.22
N ASN A 597 -8.35 -27.73 7.41
CA ASN A 597 -9.10 -27.24 8.57
C ASN A 597 -8.46 -27.62 9.92
N ALA A 598 -7.17 -27.84 9.95
CA ALA A 598 -6.40 -28.24 11.11
C ALA A 598 -4.92 -27.85 10.94
N GLY A 599 -4.42 -27.00 11.82
CA GLY A 599 -3.04 -26.52 11.85
C GLY A 599 -2.62 -26.20 13.28
N PHE A 600 -1.78 -25.20 13.47
CA PHE A 600 -1.53 -24.59 14.78
C PHE A 600 -2.82 -24.04 15.40
N TYR A 601 -3.75 -23.70 14.52
CA TYR A 601 -5.10 -23.31 14.90
C TYR A 601 -6.11 -24.43 14.67
N ALA A 602 -7.20 -24.39 15.43
CA ALA A 602 -8.42 -25.11 15.15
C ALA A 602 -9.32 -24.28 14.23
N TYR A 603 -10.09 -24.96 13.37
CA TYR A 603 -11.02 -24.35 12.43
C TYR A 603 -12.37 -25.05 12.52
N ASP A 604 -13.45 -24.33 12.34
CA ASP A 604 -14.78 -24.89 12.25
C ASP A 604 -15.03 -25.58 10.89
N ALA A 605 -16.18 -26.22 10.74
CA ALA A 605 -16.57 -26.91 9.52
C ALA A 605 -16.66 -25.98 8.28
N ALA A 606 -16.81 -24.68 8.47
CA ALA A 606 -16.81 -23.67 7.41
C ALA A 606 -15.39 -23.13 7.09
N GLY A 607 -14.33 -23.64 7.75
CA GLY A 607 -12.96 -23.19 7.59
C GLY A 607 -12.67 -21.86 8.28
N LYS A 608 -13.50 -21.43 9.20
CA LYS A 608 -13.26 -20.25 10.02
C LYS A 608 -12.40 -20.64 11.22
N ARG A 609 -11.35 -19.88 11.45
CA ARG A 609 -10.42 -20.07 12.57
C ARG A 609 -11.12 -19.80 13.90
N GLU A 610 -10.99 -20.72 14.85
CA GLU A 610 -11.56 -20.66 16.20
C GLU A 610 -10.52 -20.18 17.24
N GLY A 611 -9.40 -20.87 17.36
CA GLY A 611 -8.34 -20.55 18.32
C GLY A 611 -7.10 -21.41 18.12
N LEU A 612 -6.07 -21.17 18.91
CA LEU A 612 -4.90 -22.04 18.96
C LEU A 612 -5.30 -23.45 19.42
N TRP A 613 -4.73 -24.47 18.77
CA TRP A 613 -5.05 -25.85 19.08
C TRP A 613 -4.50 -26.27 20.44
N SER A 614 -5.36 -26.65 21.37
CA SER A 614 -4.99 -27.04 22.72
C SER A 614 -4.12 -28.31 22.81
N GLY A 615 -4.19 -29.21 21.78
CA GLY A 615 -3.37 -30.40 21.71
C GLY A 615 -1.88 -30.13 21.48
N LEU A 616 -1.50 -28.92 21.10
CA LEU A 616 -0.09 -28.54 20.95
C LEU A 616 0.68 -28.64 22.28
N ALA A 617 0.07 -28.25 23.39
CA ALA A 617 0.67 -28.30 24.71
C ALA A 617 0.90 -29.73 25.23
N ALA A 618 0.26 -30.74 24.65
CA ALA A 618 0.51 -32.15 25.00
C ALA A 618 1.89 -32.64 24.56
N GLN A 619 2.39 -32.15 23.40
CA GLN A 619 3.70 -32.48 22.86
C GLN A 619 4.76 -31.46 23.25
N TYR A 620 4.38 -30.18 23.23
CA TYR A 620 5.25 -29.05 23.57
C TYR A 620 4.65 -28.31 24.76
N PRO A 621 4.89 -28.77 25.99
CA PRO A 621 4.33 -28.16 27.20
C PRO A 621 4.85 -26.75 27.37
N VAL A 622 3.96 -25.87 27.81
CA VAL A 622 4.30 -24.48 28.08
C VAL A 622 5.20 -24.43 29.33
N ALA A 623 6.33 -23.74 29.22
CA ALA A 623 7.28 -23.59 30.33
C ALA A 623 6.71 -22.68 31.44
N ASP A 624 7.05 -22.99 32.70
CA ASP A 624 6.62 -22.20 33.86
C ASP A 624 7.13 -20.75 33.79
N THR A 625 8.31 -20.54 33.24
CA THR A 625 8.92 -19.23 33.07
C THR A 625 8.81 -18.81 31.61
N GLN A 626 8.12 -17.71 31.36
CA GLN A 626 7.93 -17.20 30.00
C GLN A 626 8.88 -16.01 29.70
N PRO A 627 9.36 -15.87 28.47
CA PRO A 627 10.11 -14.68 28.06
C PRO A 627 9.23 -13.43 28.13
N SER A 628 9.86 -12.27 28.23
CA SER A 628 9.13 -10.99 28.18
C SER A 628 8.50 -10.79 26.79
N LEU A 629 7.40 -10.02 26.74
CA LEU A 629 6.79 -9.61 25.48
C LEU A 629 7.82 -8.94 24.56
N THR A 630 8.68 -8.07 25.09
CA THR A 630 9.72 -7.37 24.34
C THR A 630 10.74 -8.32 23.73
N GLU A 631 11.16 -9.34 24.44
CA GLU A 631 12.09 -10.35 23.95
C GLU A 631 11.48 -11.12 22.76
N VAL A 632 10.24 -11.59 22.89
CA VAL A 632 9.54 -12.28 21.80
C VAL A 632 9.40 -11.38 20.58
N GLN A 633 9.06 -10.10 20.76
CA GLN A 633 8.98 -9.11 19.69
C GLN A 633 10.31 -8.90 19.00
N GLN A 634 11.40 -8.76 19.77
CA GLN A 634 12.75 -8.60 19.23
C GLN A 634 13.21 -9.83 18.46
N ARG A 635 12.96 -11.05 18.96
CA ARG A 635 13.27 -12.29 18.25
C ARG A 635 12.58 -12.32 16.87
N LEU A 636 11.27 -12.05 16.83
CA LEU A 636 10.48 -12.07 15.60
C LEU A 636 10.89 -11.00 14.59
N LEU A 637 11.19 -9.78 15.04
CA LEU A 637 11.63 -8.70 14.15
C LEU A 637 13.05 -8.92 13.65
N MET A 638 13.99 -9.22 14.57
CA MET A 638 15.39 -9.39 14.19
C MET A 638 15.62 -10.58 13.29
N ALA A 639 14.86 -11.66 13.41
CA ALA A 639 14.94 -12.80 12.49
C ALA A 639 14.74 -12.38 11.01
N GLN A 640 13.85 -11.42 10.74
CA GLN A 640 13.57 -10.89 9.41
C GLN A 640 14.60 -9.84 8.98
N VAL A 641 14.84 -8.89 9.88
CA VAL A 641 15.66 -7.71 9.62
C VAL A 641 17.11 -8.07 9.34
N LEU A 642 17.68 -9.01 10.11
CA LEU A 642 19.05 -9.47 9.89
C LEU A 642 19.21 -10.15 8.54
N GLU A 643 18.23 -10.92 8.08
CA GLU A 643 18.28 -11.50 6.73
C GLU A 643 18.14 -10.44 5.63
N ALA A 644 17.37 -9.38 5.84
CA ALA A 644 17.34 -8.27 4.89
C ALA A 644 18.72 -7.60 4.77
N VAL A 645 19.42 -7.39 5.89
CA VAL A 645 20.80 -6.84 5.89
C VAL A 645 21.78 -7.81 5.22
N ARG A 646 21.72 -9.10 5.54
CA ARG A 646 22.56 -10.13 4.90
C ARG A 646 22.30 -10.24 3.39
N ALA A 647 21.03 -10.12 2.96
CA ALA A 647 20.71 -10.11 1.54
C ALA A 647 21.32 -8.90 0.80
N LEU A 648 21.45 -7.76 1.49
CA LEU A 648 22.17 -6.58 0.96
C LEU A 648 23.70 -6.82 0.93
N GLU A 649 24.27 -7.40 1.99
CA GLU A 649 25.71 -7.75 2.05
C GLU A 649 26.09 -8.76 0.95
N ASP A 650 25.24 -9.78 0.72
CA ASP A 650 25.47 -10.81 -0.29
C ASP A 650 25.19 -10.33 -1.73
N GLY A 651 24.71 -9.09 -1.90
CA GLY A 651 24.36 -8.53 -3.21
C GLY A 651 23.13 -9.17 -3.85
N VAL A 652 22.30 -9.89 -3.09
CA VAL A 652 20.98 -10.36 -3.55
C VAL A 652 20.04 -9.16 -3.71
N LEU A 653 20.02 -8.29 -2.72
CA LEU A 653 19.38 -6.99 -2.78
C LEU A 653 20.44 -5.94 -3.13
N THR A 654 20.16 -5.06 -4.09
CA THR A 654 21.07 -3.99 -4.53
C THR A 654 20.53 -2.59 -4.27
N ASP A 655 19.25 -2.47 -3.94
CA ASP A 655 18.56 -1.22 -3.65
C ASP A 655 17.70 -1.36 -2.39
N ILE A 656 18.03 -0.62 -1.35
CA ILE A 656 17.28 -0.67 -0.08
C ILE A 656 15.82 -0.23 -0.20
N ARG A 657 15.49 0.57 -1.23
CA ARG A 657 14.10 0.97 -1.53
C ARG A 657 13.27 -0.24 -1.92
N GLU A 658 13.84 -1.14 -2.73
CA GLU A 658 13.22 -2.41 -3.11
C GLU A 658 13.08 -3.34 -1.90
N GLY A 659 14.06 -3.31 -1.00
CA GLY A 659 14.02 -4.08 0.24
C GLY A 659 12.87 -3.66 1.15
N ASP A 660 12.71 -2.38 1.43
CA ASP A 660 11.65 -1.88 2.30
C ASP A 660 10.26 -2.06 1.67
N VAL A 661 10.09 -1.68 0.41
CA VAL A 661 8.81 -1.83 -0.32
C VAL A 661 8.46 -3.30 -0.48
N GLY A 662 9.46 -4.12 -0.85
CA GLY A 662 9.29 -5.57 -1.00
C GLY A 662 8.86 -6.25 0.31
N ALA A 663 9.44 -5.85 1.43
CA ALA A 663 9.08 -6.38 2.74
C ALA A 663 7.62 -6.10 3.12
N ILE A 664 7.20 -4.85 2.96
CA ILE A 664 5.83 -4.46 3.31
C ILE A 664 4.80 -5.12 2.40
N LEU A 665 5.02 -5.11 1.10
CA LEU A 665 4.06 -5.59 0.10
C LEU A 665 4.10 -7.12 -0.09
N GLY A 666 5.25 -7.76 0.19
CA GLY A 666 5.45 -9.20 -0.03
C GLY A 666 4.99 -10.06 1.11
N TRP A 667 5.42 -9.74 2.32
CA TRP A 667 5.08 -10.57 3.48
C TRP A 667 4.48 -9.78 4.66
N GLY A 668 4.16 -8.51 4.45
CA GLY A 668 3.49 -7.69 5.44
C GLY A 668 4.39 -7.28 6.61
N PHE A 669 5.70 -7.07 6.37
CA PHE A 669 6.54 -6.45 7.39
C PHE A 669 5.89 -5.18 7.89
N ALA A 670 5.91 -4.97 9.20
CA ALA A 670 5.15 -3.93 9.89
C ALA A 670 5.14 -2.56 9.16
N PRO A 671 4.06 -2.16 8.48
CA PRO A 671 4.06 -0.99 7.58
C PRO A 671 4.40 0.33 8.26
N TRP A 672 4.07 0.46 9.57
CA TRP A 672 4.37 1.67 10.35
C TRP A 672 5.88 1.96 10.43
N SER A 673 6.70 0.95 10.29
CA SER A 673 8.17 1.08 10.36
C SER A 673 8.80 1.56 9.04
N GLY A 674 8.04 1.50 7.92
CA GLY A 674 8.55 1.77 6.58
C GLY A 674 9.38 0.64 5.97
N GLY A 675 9.49 -0.52 6.65
CA GLY A 675 10.27 -1.68 6.21
C GLY A 675 11.52 -1.95 7.08
N PRO A 676 12.26 -3.03 6.81
CA PRO A 676 13.37 -3.46 7.66
C PRO A 676 14.51 -2.45 7.78
N PHE A 677 14.93 -1.82 6.68
CA PHE A 677 15.99 -0.81 6.70
C PHE A 677 15.55 0.50 7.34
N SER A 678 14.32 0.92 7.04
CA SER A 678 13.70 2.07 7.69
C SER A 678 13.51 1.84 9.19
N TRP A 679 13.15 0.62 9.61
CA TRP A 679 13.03 0.28 11.03
C TRP A 679 14.39 0.35 11.76
N LEU A 680 15.46 -0.13 11.12
CA LEU A 680 16.81 0.01 11.66
C LEU A 680 17.23 1.47 11.81
N ASP A 681 16.87 2.33 10.85
CA ASP A 681 17.11 3.78 10.95
C ASP A 681 16.29 4.42 12.09
N ILE A 682 15.08 3.92 12.37
CA ILE A 682 14.23 4.41 13.50
C ILE A 682 14.84 4.08 14.83
N ILE A 683 15.31 2.84 15.05
CA ILE A 683 15.87 2.42 16.34
C ILE A 683 17.34 2.80 16.50
N GLY A 684 18.05 3.04 15.40
CA GLY A 684 19.48 3.31 15.35
C GLY A 684 20.35 2.04 15.33
N ALA A 685 21.38 2.03 14.51
CA ALA A 685 22.29 0.89 14.38
C ALA A 685 22.96 0.46 15.70
N PRO A 686 23.42 1.37 16.59
CA PRO A 686 23.96 0.96 17.89
C PRO A 686 22.97 0.14 18.72
N ARG A 687 21.70 0.59 18.78
CA ARG A 687 20.66 -0.15 19.52
C ARG A 687 20.34 -1.51 18.87
N ALA A 688 20.35 -1.57 17.56
CA ALA A 688 20.19 -2.85 16.84
C ALA A 688 21.31 -3.84 17.18
N VAL A 689 22.57 -3.39 17.26
CA VAL A 689 23.70 -4.22 17.65
C VAL A 689 23.56 -4.74 19.09
N GLU A 690 23.18 -3.90 20.04
CA GLU A 690 22.91 -4.32 21.44
C GLU A 690 21.84 -5.45 21.49
N ILE A 691 20.76 -5.30 20.72
CA ILE A 691 19.71 -6.32 20.63
C ILE A 691 20.27 -7.62 20.04
N CYS A 692 21.06 -7.54 18.97
CA CYS A 692 21.71 -8.70 18.36
C CYS A 692 22.62 -9.44 19.35
N GLU A 693 23.44 -8.72 20.08
CA GLU A 693 24.39 -9.29 21.06
C GLU A 693 23.63 -10.02 22.18
N ALA A 694 22.59 -9.40 22.73
CA ALA A 694 21.74 -10.01 23.75
C ALA A 694 21.04 -11.27 23.22
N LEU A 695 20.45 -11.20 22.03
CA LEU A 695 19.78 -12.35 21.42
C LEU A 695 20.77 -13.44 21.00
N THR A 696 21.97 -13.10 20.55
CA THR A 696 23.01 -14.08 20.22
C THR A 696 23.46 -14.85 21.45
N ALA A 697 23.67 -14.16 22.56
CA ALA A 697 24.06 -14.77 23.82
C ALA A 697 22.97 -15.73 24.35
N ALA A 698 21.69 -15.36 24.22
CA ALA A 698 20.58 -16.15 24.74
C ALA A 698 20.11 -17.27 23.79
N HIS A 699 20.14 -17.02 22.49
CA HIS A 699 19.46 -17.86 21.47
C HIS A 699 20.36 -18.33 20.33
N GLY A 700 21.64 -17.98 20.33
CA GLY A 700 22.64 -18.51 19.41
C GLY A 700 22.89 -17.66 18.15
N ALA A 701 23.79 -18.18 17.30
CA ALA A 701 24.42 -17.46 16.22
C ALA A 701 23.48 -16.95 15.10
N ARG A 702 22.23 -17.42 15.03
CA ARG A 702 21.25 -16.93 14.05
C ARG A 702 20.94 -15.44 14.20
N PHE A 703 21.19 -14.88 15.39
CA PHE A 703 21.06 -13.46 15.69
C PHE A 703 22.38 -12.70 15.59
N ALA A 704 23.47 -13.36 15.15
CA ALA A 704 24.76 -12.69 15.02
C ALA A 704 24.67 -11.44 14.15
N THR A 705 25.27 -10.36 14.64
CA THR A 705 25.24 -9.05 13.99
C THR A 705 25.95 -9.12 12.64
N PRO A 706 25.30 -8.74 11.50
CA PRO A 706 25.97 -8.58 10.20
C PRO A 706 27.07 -7.54 10.23
N ALA A 707 28.08 -7.69 9.37
CA ALA A 707 29.25 -6.81 9.32
C ALA A 707 28.84 -5.36 8.98
N LEU A 708 27.94 -5.21 8.00
CA LEU A 708 27.40 -3.91 7.59
C LEU A 708 26.71 -3.18 8.76
N LEU A 709 25.93 -3.89 9.57
CA LEU A 709 25.24 -3.29 10.71
C LEU A 709 26.24 -2.85 11.80
N ARG A 710 27.33 -3.60 12.02
CA ARG A 710 28.42 -3.19 12.92
C ARG A 710 29.14 -1.93 12.43
N GLU A 711 29.45 -1.87 11.11
CA GLU A 711 30.05 -0.69 10.49
C GLU A 711 29.15 0.54 10.70
N MET A 712 27.85 0.41 10.47
CA MET A 712 26.89 1.51 10.65
C MET A 712 26.76 1.95 12.10
N ALA A 713 26.80 1.01 13.05
CA ALA A 713 26.80 1.35 14.47
C ALA A 713 28.06 2.13 14.87
N THR A 714 29.21 1.84 14.25
CA THR A 714 30.48 2.55 14.51
C THR A 714 30.51 3.94 13.88
N THR A 715 29.96 4.09 12.67
CA THR A 715 29.99 5.36 11.92
C THR A 715 28.82 6.29 12.27
N GLY A 716 27.79 5.80 12.93
CA GLY A 716 26.53 6.53 13.18
C GLY A 716 25.69 6.77 11.92
N ALA A 717 26.00 6.13 10.78
CA ALA A 717 25.25 6.28 9.55
C ALA A 717 23.93 5.49 9.58
N GLY A 718 22.87 6.04 9.00
CA GLY A 718 21.65 5.31 8.70
C GLY A 718 21.71 4.66 7.31
N PHE A 719 20.88 3.66 7.05
CA PHE A 719 20.81 2.98 5.75
C PHE A 719 20.46 3.96 4.62
N TYR A 720 19.44 4.80 4.83
CA TYR A 720 19.05 5.81 3.84
C TYR A 720 20.05 6.95 3.72
N GLY A 721 20.75 7.33 4.79
CA GLY A 721 21.86 8.30 4.74
C GLY A 721 23.04 7.78 3.91
N ARG A 722 23.43 6.51 4.10
CA ARG A 722 24.48 5.85 3.31
C ARG A 722 24.11 5.75 1.83
N ALA A 723 22.88 5.33 1.51
CA ALA A 723 22.41 5.22 0.13
C ALA A 723 22.44 6.56 -0.60
N ALA A 724 22.08 7.66 0.07
CA ALA A 724 22.16 9.01 -0.49
C ALA A 724 23.62 9.42 -0.77
N ALA A 725 24.57 9.10 0.13
CA ALA A 725 25.97 9.39 -0.05
C ALA A 725 26.64 8.58 -1.18
N GLN A 726 26.13 7.37 -1.47
CA GLN A 726 26.64 6.55 -2.59
C GLN A 726 26.08 6.97 -3.96
N ALA A 727 24.93 7.66 -3.97
CA ALA A 727 24.28 8.15 -5.19
C ALA A 727 24.73 9.55 -5.62
N ALA A 728 25.41 10.32 -4.72
CA ALA A 728 25.97 11.64 -4.97
C ALA A 728 27.41 11.52 -5.51
#